data_afdecb75f3a6251de7e9bbc25d1647d7
#
_entry.id   afdecb75f3a6251de7e9bbc25d1647d7
#
_cell.length_a   1.000
_cell.length_b   1.000
_cell.length_c   1.000
_cell.angle_alpha   90.00
_cell.angle_beta   90.00
_cell.angle_gamma   90.00
#
_symmetry.space_group_name_H-M   'P 1'
#
loop_
_entity.id
_entity.type
_entity.pdbx_description
1 polymer ?
#
loop_
_entity_poly.entity_id
_entity_poly.type
_entity_poly.pdbx_seq_one_letter_code
_entity_poly.pdbx_strand_id
1 'polypeptide(L)'
;MIYNMDFLISAMIILLLILWHFLGQKRAEDLNNRVFLFFAVLGTADVVAEFFTNYYITSYNSDMGTAAVIVTTIFYLLQALLPATFIFYIQTLHEQKIISAKKMFISGVPTLVLISVILTNPFTEKLFSFDVTAGYVKGPWYLLMYVSALGHFAAALLLILLWRKKLGPQKVKILFEIFAISGAGVVLQMFCQSLLMTGFGMSLGILALFITINNPNANLDSLTGLYNHLYLTRKMGELIASGKSFHIITVYLYQLKHINKVAGVQGGDSILQQIAGQLGALCGQKVTRITGKRFLVLTSSLEEYEYYFAKLKRMFDVNMVFDVEDQNITIPVIISGIINAQKLGESGLIMEYAEYLESLTPQNGLTEVIQDDRRTMNGFLYYKRVEQYLHKAIEEDLFEVYYQPVYSTRERRFITVEALSRLHHPELGWIAPDVFIQIAEKNHMIEQITDMQFRRICRFMKENRVLMSHLLNVKVNLSSLDLMRNDCSSHFIRMMDEYEIRHEWIQFEITETVATEYSASLGMVVDGLTAAGIRLCLDDFGSGYANLNTVMRLPFSTIKLDRSLLFDICNDEKRAQFYQSVVETFRKMNYHIVSEGVETREEMELISRWGVDMIQGYYFSKPLPEEALISLIQTETMSASVNEEQSEKA
;
A
#
# COMPACT_ATOMS: atom_id res chain seq x y z
N MET A 1 -55.53 -12.93 26.44
CA MET A 1 -54.55 -11.81 26.38
C MET A 1 -54.39 -11.44 24.93
N ILE A 2 -54.64 -10.20 24.53
CA ILE A 2 -54.42 -9.79 23.11
C ILE A 2 -52.96 -9.36 22.99
N TYR A 3 -52.20 -10.08 22.17
CA TYR A 3 -50.79 -9.74 21.89
C TYR A 3 -50.70 -8.71 20.77
N ASN A 4 -49.82 -7.72 20.94
CA ASN A 4 -49.52 -6.77 19.88
C ASN A 4 -48.52 -7.41 18.93
N MET A 5 -48.91 -7.61 17.67
CA MET A 5 -48.09 -8.26 16.63
C MET A 5 -47.25 -7.29 15.79
N ASP A 6 -47.35 -5.98 16.03
CA ASP A 6 -46.67 -4.96 15.21
C ASP A 6 -45.16 -5.14 15.20
N PHE A 7 -44.59 -5.49 16.36
CA PHE A 7 -43.16 -5.75 16.50
C PHE A 7 -42.70 -7.01 15.76
N LEU A 8 -43.53 -8.08 15.74
CA LEU A 8 -43.21 -9.28 14.97
C LEU A 8 -43.28 -9.05 13.48
N ILE A 9 -44.27 -8.28 13.00
CA ILE A 9 -44.36 -7.90 11.58
C ILE A 9 -43.13 -7.06 11.19
N SER A 10 -42.76 -6.10 12.03
CA SER A 10 -41.54 -5.29 11.80
C SER A 10 -40.28 -6.13 11.78
N ALA A 11 -40.11 -7.10 12.68
CA ALA A 11 -39.00 -8.05 12.71
C ALA A 11 -38.92 -8.89 11.43
N MET A 12 -40.09 -9.39 10.97
CA MET A 12 -40.17 -10.17 9.74
C MET A 12 -39.75 -9.36 8.53
N ILE A 13 -40.18 -8.10 8.39
CA ILE A 13 -39.79 -7.21 7.29
C ILE A 13 -38.27 -6.98 7.30
N ILE A 14 -37.69 -6.67 8.49
CA ILE A 14 -36.24 -6.46 8.63
C ILE A 14 -35.45 -7.70 8.18
N LEU A 15 -35.85 -8.89 8.68
CA LEU A 15 -35.14 -10.14 8.34
C LEU A 15 -35.26 -10.51 6.86
N LEU A 16 -36.44 -10.31 6.25
CA LEU A 16 -36.64 -10.54 4.83
C LEU A 16 -35.80 -9.57 3.99
N LEU A 17 -35.68 -8.30 4.36
CA LEU A 17 -34.81 -7.33 3.71
C LEU A 17 -33.34 -7.73 3.83
N ILE A 18 -32.90 -8.21 4.99
CA ILE A 18 -31.55 -8.71 5.20
C ILE A 18 -31.27 -9.90 4.26
N LEU A 19 -32.18 -10.88 4.21
CA LEU A 19 -32.04 -12.04 3.34
C LEU A 19 -32.03 -11.67 1.86
N TRP A 20 -32.93 -10.77 1.43
CA TRP A 20 -32.97 -10.25 0.07
C TRP A 20 -31.64 -9.62 -0.34
N HIS A 21 -31.12 -8.70 0.47
CA HIS A 21 -29.83 -8.05 0.23
C HIS A 21 -28.66 -9.03 0.31
N PHE A 22 -28.73 -9.97 1.27
CA PHE A 22 -27.68 -10.96 1.45
C PHE A 22 -27.56 -11.88 0.23
N LEU A 23 -28.67 -12.35 -0.34
CA LEU A 23 -28.67 -13.27 -1.48
C LEU A 23 -28.39 -12.55 -2.82
N GLY A 24 -28.73 -11.26 -2.94
CA GLY A 24 -28.57 -10.48 -4.17
C GLY A 24 -27.15 -9.96 -4.43
N GLN A 25 -26.22 -10.06 -3.47
CA GLN A 25 -24.89 -9.48 -3.58
C GLN A 25 -23.80 -10.54 -3.74
N LYS A 26 -22.76 -10.24 -4.57
CA LYS A 26 -21.54 -11.05 -4.66
C LYS A 26 -20.82 -11.09 -3.30
N ARG A 27 -20.49 -12.26 -2.81
CA ARG A 27 -19.83 -12.46 -1.52
C ARG A 27 -18.73 -13.50 -1.58
N ALA A 28 -17.76 -13.36 -0.67
CA ALA A 28 -16.78 -14.41 -0.44
C ALA A 28 -17.46 -15.68 0.08
N GLU A 29 -17.13 -16.83 -0.46
CA GLU A 29 -17.57 -18.13 0.04
C GLU A 29 -16.77 -18.52 1.29
N ASP A 30 -17.00 -17.82 2.40
CA ASP A 30 -16.39 -18.11 3.69
C ASP A 30 -17.39 -18.73 4.68
N LEU A 31 -16.87 -19.39 5.71
CA LEU A 31 -17.67 -20.04 6.73
C LEU A 31 -18.54 -19.03 7.48
N ASN A 32 -18.04 -17.83 7.72
CA ASN A 32 -18.79 -16.78 8.44
C ASN A 32 -20.05 -16.39 7.70
N ASN A 33 -19.97 -16.18 6.39
CA ASN A 33 -21.13 -15.82 5.57
C ASN A 33 -22.16 -16.96 5.51
N ARG A 34 -21.73 -18.22 5.46
CA ARG A 34 -22.63 -19.38 5.48
C ARG A 34 -23.35 -19.50 6.83
N VAL A 35 -22.63 -19.33 7.94
CA VAL A 35 -23.23 -19.40 9.28
C VAL A 35 -24.13 -18.20 9.55
N PHE A 36 -23.76 -17.01 9.08
CA PHE A 36 -24.62 -15.84 9.15
C PHE A 36 -25.94 -16.04 8.37
N LEU A 37 -25.87 -16.57 7.15
CA LEU A 37 -27.06 -16.88 6.35
C LEU A 37 -27.96 -17.86 7.09
N PHE A 38 -27.39 -18.95 7.63
CA PHE A 38 -28.13 -19.92 8.41
C PHE A 38 -28.79 -19.26 9.64
N PHE A 39 -28.07 -18.38 10.35
CA PHE A 39 -28.59 -17.63 11.49
C PHE A 39 -29.74 -16.70 11.12
N ALA A 40 -29.64 -15.97 10.01
CA ALA A 40 -30.68 -15.08 9.51
C ALA A 40 -31.95 -15.87 9.06
N VAL A 41 -31.76 -17.01 8.36
CA VAL A 41 -32.87 -17.90 7.95
C VAL A 41 -33.57 -18.48 9.18
N LEU A 42 -32.78 -18.96 10.16
CA LEU A 42 -33.31 -19.50 11.40
C LEU A 42 -34.09 -18.44 12.19
N GLY A 43 -33.56 -17.22 12.28
CA GLY A 43 -34.27 -16.08 12.92
C GLY A 43 -35.57 -15.71 12.23
N THR A 44 -35.60 -15.77 10.89
CA THR A 44 -36.82 -15.53 10.10
C THR A 44 -37.85 -16.63 10.38
N ALA A 45 -37.43 -17.88 10.40
CA ALA A 45 -38.32 -19.01 10.72
C ALA A 45 -38.90 -18.93 12.15
N ASP A 46 -38.07 -18.48 13.11
CA ASP A 46 -38.49 -18.28 14.50
C ASP A 46 -39.59 -17.21 14.62
N VAL A 47 -39.38 -16.05 14.00
CA VAL A 47 -40.39 -14.94 14.01
C VAL A 47 -41.71 -15.39 13.35
N VAL A 48 -41.65 -16.15 12.25
CA VAL A 48 -42.81 -16.72 11.58
C VAL A 48 -43.52 -17.73 12.48
N ALA A 49 -42.76 -18.61 13.12
CA ALA A 49 -43.32 -19.59 14.07
C ALA A 49 -43.94 -18.92 15.31
N GLU A 50 -43.32 -17.85 15.85
CA GLU A 50 -43.84 -17.04 16.93
C GLU A 50 -45.18 -16.38 16.54
N PHE A 51 -45.29 -15.85 15.30
CA PHE A 51 -46.51 -15.26 14.78
C PHE A 51 -47.66 -16.28 14.77
N PHE A 52 -47.44 -17.46 14.22
CA PHE A 52 -48.45 -18.51 14.19
C PHE A 52 -48.77 -19.07 15.60
N THR A 53 -47.77 -19.23 16.45
CA THR A 53 -47.97 -19.65 17.85
C THR A 53 -48.89 -18.69 18.58
N ASN A 54 -48.65 -17.39 18.48
CA ASN A 54 -49.50 -16.38 19.15
C ASN A 54 -50.91 -16.31 18.53
N TYR A 55 -51.03 -16.55 17.21
CA TYR A 55 -52.33 -16.69 16.57
C TYR A 55 -53.13 -17.84 17.20
N TYR A 56 -52.53 -19.04 17.34
CA TYR A 56 -53.18 -20.19 17.97
C TYR A 56 -53.46 -19.97 19.47
N ILE A 57 -52.57 -19.33 20.20
CA ILE A 57 -52.78 -19.00 21.60
C ILE A 57 -53.98 -18.06 21.76
N THR A 58 -54.15 -17.09 20.87
CA THR A 58 -55.20 -16.08 20.96
C THR A 58 -56.58 -16.60 20.47
N SER A 59 -56.59 -17.43 19.44
CA SER A 59 -57.79 -17.93 18.73
C SER A 59 -58.10 -19.41 19.02
N TYR A 60 -57.51 -19.97 20.10
CA TYR A 60 -57.60 -21.38 20.42
C TYR A 60 -59.06 -21.87 20.57
N ASN A 61 -59.39 -22.97 19.90
CA ASN A 61 -60.58 -23.78 20.09
C ASN A 61 -60.22 -25.28 20.07
N SER A 62 -61.14 -26.15 20.45
CA SER A 62 -60.90 -27.60 20.56
C SER A 62 -60.42 -28.25 19.26
N ASP A 63 -60.85 -27.72 18.11
CA ASP A 63 -60.54 -28.31 16.79
C ASP A 63 -59.11 -27.99 16.33
N MET A 64 -58.50 -27.01 16.97
CA MET A 64 -57.12 -26.54 16.66
C MET A 64 -56.05 -27.17 17.55
N GLY A 65 -56.40 -28.04 18.50
CA GLY A 65 -55.48 -28.50 19.55
C GLY A 65 -54.18 -29.13 19.02
N THR A 66 -54.27 -30.06 18.09
CA THR A 66 -53.08 -30.72 17.51
C THR A 66 -52.19 -29.75 16.74
N ALA A 67 -52.79 -28.85 15.95
CA ALA A 67 -52.02 -27.86 15.17
C ALA A 67 -51.33 -26.85 16.10
N ALA A 68 -52.00 -26.39 17.18
CA ALA A 68 -51.43 -25.50 18.18
C ALA A 68 -50.22 -26.12 18.89
N VAL A 69 -50.30 -27.41 19.26
CA VAL A 69 -49.17 -28.14 19.87
C VAL A 69 -47.99 -28.26 18.89
N ILE A 70 -48.24 -28.63 17.63
CA ILE A 70 -47.20 -28.76 16.62
C ILE A 70 -46.49 -27.43 16.38
N VAL A 71 -47.20 -26.35 16.09
CA VAL A 71 -46.65 -25.03 15.80
C VAL A 71 -45.85 -24.49 16.98
N THR A 72 -46.40 -24.61 18.20
CA THR A 72 -45.71 -24.19 19.42
C THR A 72 -44.45 -25.01 19.70
N THR A 73 -44.46 -26.31 19.40
CA THR A 73 -43.29 -27.16 19.52
C THR A 73 -42.21 -26.73 18.52
N ILE A 74 -42.57 -26.44 17.27
CA ILE A 74 -41.62 -25.91 16.25
C ILE A 74 -41.03 -24.56 16.71
N PHE A 75 -41.84 -23.66 17.21
CA PHE A 75 -41.39 -22.39 17.75
C PHE A 75 -40.36 -22.57 18.86
N TYR A 76 -40.60 -23.42 19.85
CA TYR A 76 -39.63 -23.66 20.91
C TYR A 76 -38.36 -24.36 20.44
N LEU A 77 -38.44 -25.23 19.42
CA LEU A 77 -37.26 -25.81 18.79
C LEU A 77 -36.37 -24.73 18.11
N LEU A 78 -37.01 -23.82 17.39
CA LEU A 78 -36.29 -22.71 16.74
C LEU A 78 -35.64 -21.77 17.77
N GLN A 79 -36.39 -21.42 18.85
CA GLN A 79 -35.87 -20.65 19.97
C GLN A 79 -34.69 -21.32 20.69
N ALA A 80 -34.68 -22.64 20.80
CA ALA A 80 -33.56 -23.37 21.39
C ALA A 80 -32.30 -23.38 20.51
N LEU A 81 -32.47 -23.37 19.19
CA LEU A 81 -31.37 -23.40 18.22
C LEU A 81 -30.69 -22.03 18.04
N LEU A 82 -31.41 -20.93 18.15
CA LEU A 82 -30.92 -19.57 17.90
C LEU A 82 -29.72 -19.18 18.76
N PRO A 83 -29.72 -19.31 20.10
CA PRO A 83 -28.57 -18.95 20.92
C PRO A 83 -27.34 -19.82 20.64
N ALA A 84 -27.55 -21.11 20.35
CA ALA A 84 -26.48 -22.02 19.98
C ALA A 84 -25.83 -21.63 18.64
N THR A 85 -26.66 -21.25 17.66
CA THR A 85 -26.18 -20.76 16.36
C THR A 85 -25.39 -19.45 16.51
N PHE A 86 -25.80 -18.57 17.41
CA PHE A 86 -25.07 -17.34 17.71
C PHE A 86 -23.71 -17.63 18.36
N ILE A 87 -23.61 -18.57 19.29
CA ILE A 87 -22.32 -19.02 19.84
C ILE A 87 -21.44 -19.58 18.74
N PHE A 88 -21.99 -20.40 17.84
CA PHE A 88 -21.27 -20.94 16.71
C PHE A 88 -20.77 -19.84 15.78
N TYR A 89 -21.59 -18.81 15.52
CA TYR A 89 -21.18 -17.65 14.75
C TYR A 89 -19.98 -16.90 15.40
N ILE A 90 -20.00 -16.67 16.72
CA ILE A 90 -18.87 -16.07 17.45
C ILE A 90 -17.60 -16.92 17.31
N GLN A 91 -17.72 -18.24 17.36
CA GLN A 91 -16.60 -19.15 17.16
C GLN A 91 -16.00 -19.03 15.74
N THR A 92 -16.83 -18.85 14.69
CA THR A 92 -16.35 -18.63 13.33
C THR A 92 -15.64 -17.30 13.16
N LEU A 93 -16.01 -16.27 13.92
CA LEU A 93 -15.29 -14.98 13.93
C LEU A 93 -13.91 -15.08 14.58
N HIS A 94 -13.71 -16.02 15.49
CA HIS A 94 -12.44 -16.26 16.18
C HIS A 94 -11.53 -17.23 15.42
N GLU A 95 -12.07 -18.38 15.01
CA GLU A 95 -11.35 -19.42 14.29
C GLU A 95 -11.75 -19.33 12.81
N GLN A 96 -10.91 -18.68 11.98
CA GLN A 96 -11.12 -18.62 10.53
C GLN A 96 -10.96 -19.98 9.83
N LYS A 97 -10.69 -21.05 10.59
CA LYS A 97 -10.56 -22.45 10.15
C LYS A 97 -11.76 -23.27 10.61
N ILE A 98 -11.87 -24.47 10.03
CA ILE A 98 -12.87 -25.48 10.40
C ILE A 98 -12.83 -25.69 11.93
N ILE A 99 -13.93 -25.34 12.61
CA ILE A 99 -14.08 -25.52 14.06
C ILE A 99 -14.00 -27.01 14.36
N SER A 100 -13.19 -27.39 15.34
CA SER A 100 -13.10 -28.79 15.78
C SER A 100 -14.47 -29.34 16.18
N ALA A 101 -14.85 -30.48 15.62
CA ALA A 101 -16.10 -31.17 15.94
C ALA A 101 -16.32 -31.36 17.46
N LYS A 102 -15.24 -31.54 18.22
CA LYS A 102 -15.28 -31.64 19.69
C LYS A 102 -15.74 -30.34 20.35
N LYS A 103 -15.30 -29.17 19.89
CA LYS A 103 -15.72 -27.86 20.42
C LYS A 103 -17.18 -27.58 20.09
N MET A 104 -17.59 -27.91 18.87
CA MET A 104 -18.98 -27.79 18.41
C MET A 104 -19.92 -28.70 19.22
N PHE A 105 -19.51 -29.94 19.49
CA PHE A 105 -20.29 -30.87 20.31
C PHE A 105 -20.46 -30.39 21.77
N ILE A 106 -19.37 -29.95 22.41
CA ILE A 106 -19.41 -29.46 23.80
C ILE A 106 -20.34 -28.24 23.96
N SER A 107 -20.30 -27.29 23.01
CA SER A 107 -21.18 -26.11 23.04
C SER A 107 -22.64 -26.44 22.70
N GLY A 108 -22.89 -27.52 21.96
CA GLY A 108 -24.20 -27.97 21.55
C GLY A 108 -24.95 -28.88 22.55
N VAL A 109 -24.23 -29.51 23.50
CA VAL A 109 -24.85 -30.45 24.47
C VAL A 109 -26.04 -29.85 25.24
N PRO A 110 -25.97 -28.63 25.80
CA PRO A 110 -27.13 -28.05 26.51
C PRO A 110 -28.34 -27.87 25.60
N THR A 111 -28.10 -27.48 24.34
CA THR A 111 -29.15 -27.35 23.32
C THR A 111 -29.77 -28.67 22.96
N LEU A 112 -28.99 -29.75 22.82
CA LEU A 112 -29.49 -31.11 22.53
C LEU A 112 -30.38 -31.63 23.66
N VAL A 113 -29.99 -31.39 24.90
CA VAL A 113 -30.83 -31.75 26.06
C VAL A 113 -32.17 -31.01 26.03
N LEU A 114 -32.15 -29.68 25.77
CA LEU A 114 -33.36 -28.88 25.67
C LEU A 114 -34.27 -29.34 24.53
N ILE A 115 -33.68 -29.62 23.34
CA ILE A 115 -34.41 -30.18 22.18
C ILE A 115 -35.10 -31.49 22.54
N SER A 116 -34.42 -32.39 23.27
CA SER A 116 -35.01 -33.65 23.72
C SER A 116 -36.25 -33.41 24.63
N VAL A 117 -36.18 -32.46 25.54
CA VAL A 117 -37.29 -32.07 26.40
C VAL A 117 -38.46 -31.48 25.59
N ILE A 118 -38.17 -30.62 24.60
CA ILE A 118 -39.19 -30.02 23.72
C ILE A 118 -39.89 -31.08 22.88
N LEU A 119 -39.13 -32.01 22.27
CA LEU A 119 -39.70 -33.08 21.43
C LEU A 119 -40.57 -34.06 22.22
N THR A 120 -40.27 -34.26 23.50
CA THR A 120 -41.09 -35.12 24.38
C THR A 120 -42.30 -34.39 24.97
N ASN A 121 -42.39 -33.07 24.83
CA ASN A 121 -43.45 -32.26 25.41
C ASN A 121 -44.88 -32.62 24.96
N PRO A 122 -45.15 -32.96 23.67
CA PRO A 122 -46.50 -33.37 23.26
C PRO A 122 -47.06 -34.57 24.04
N PHE A 123 -46.19 -35.37 24.68
CA PHE A 123 -46.57 -36.55 25.49
C PHE A 123 -46.47 -36.29 26.99
N THR A 124 -45.62 -35.33 27.41
CA THR A 124 -45.30 -35.12 28.82
C THR A 124 -45.97 -33.86 29.40
N GLU A 125 -46.38 -32.92 28.56
CA GLU A 125 -46.97 -31.63 28.89
C GLU A 125 -46.17 -30.80 29.92
N LYS A 126 -44.87 -31.07 30.04
CA LYS A 126 -44.02 -30.47 31.07
C LYS A 126 -43.60 -29.03 30.77
N LEU A 127 -43.51 -28.64 29.48
CA LEU A 127 -43.16 -27.29 29.08
C LEU A 127 -44.42 -26.43 28.86
N PHE A 128 -45.39 -26.96 28.15
CA PHE A 128 -46.65 -26.30 27.86
C PHE A 128 -47.73 -27.33 27.53
N SER A 129 -48.97 -26.95 27.69
CA SER A 129 -50.15 -27.70 27.24
C SER A 129 -51.24 -26.74 26.75
N PHE A 130 -52.20 -27.29 26.03
CA PHE A 130 -53.39 -26.57 25.59
C PHE A 130 -54.63 -27.24 26.23
N ASP A 131 -55.32 -26.51 27.08
CA ASP A 131 -56.59 -26.93 27.75
C ASP A 131 -57.77 -26.29 27.06
N VAL A 132 -58.84 -27.02 26.91
CA VAL A 132 -60.09 -26.54 26.24
C VAL A 132 -60.69 -25.33 26.93
N THR A 133 -60.53 -25.22 28.22
CA THR A 133 -61.11 -24.16 29.03
C THR A 133 -60.15 -23.04 29.35
N ALA A 134 -58.89 -23.37 29.62
CA ALA A 134 -57.86 -22.42 30.03
C ALA A 134 -56.98 -21.92 28.83
N GLY A 135 -57.11 -22.52 27.66
CA GLY A 135 -56.26 -22.21 26.51
C GLY A 135 -54.81 -22.68 26.73
N TYR A 136 -53.85 -21.85 26.40
CA TYR A 136 -52.43 -22.14 26.59
C TYR A 136 -52.03 -22.07 28.08
N VAL A 137 -51.46 -23.16 28.59
CA VAL A 137 -51.00 -23.29 29.98
C VAL A 137 -49.49 -23.57 30.01
N LYS A 138 -48.75 -22.79 30.82
CA LYS A 138 -47.32 -23.01 31.05
C LYS A 138 -47.10 -24.21 31.96
N GLY A 139 -46.32 -25.17 31.53
CA GLY A 139 -45.97 -26.36 32.31
C GLY A 139 -44.91 -26.09 33.39
N PRO A 140 -44.70 -27.05 34.30
CA PRO A 140 -43.79 -26.88 35.45
C PRO A 140 -42.31 -26.68 35.05
N TRP A 141 -41.91 -27.12 33.84
CA TRP A 141 -40.54 -26.98 33.30
C TRP A 141 -40.39 -25.79 32.35
N TYR A 142 -41.38 -24.92 32.23
CA TYR A 142 -41.34 -23.75 31.35
C TYR A 142 -40.11 -22.84 31.60
N LEU A 143 -39.69 -22.73 32.88
CA LEU A 143 -38.50 -21.97 33.29
C LEU A 143 -37.21 -22.49 32.65
N LEU A 144 -37.15 -23.76 32.21
CA LEU A 144 -35.97 -24.36 31.57
C LEU A 144 -35.58 -23.62 30.26
N MET A 145 -36.55 -23.08 29.54
CA MET A 145 -36.31 -22.27 28.34
C MET A 145 -35.50 -21.02 28.69
N TYR A 146 -35.88 -20.29 29.73
CA TYR A 146 -35.16 -19.09 30.16
C TYR A 146 -33.77 -19.40 30.74
N VAL A 147 -33.66 -20.47 31.53
CA VAL A 147 -32.37 -20.91 32.09
C VAL A 147 -31.41 -21.28 30.99
N SER A 148 -31.89 -21.99 29.97
CA SER A 148 -31.06 -22.34 28.79
C SER A 148 -30.63 -21.12 27.99
N ALA A 149 -31.55 -20.19 27.70
CA ALA A 149 -31.27 -18.94 27.01
C ALA A 149 -30.23 -18.12 27.79
N LEU A 150 -30.40 -17.94 29.09
CA LEU A 150 -29.45 -17.21 29.95
C LEU A 150 -28.09 -17.87 30.00
N GLY A 151 -28.03 -19.21 30.05
CA GLY A 151 -26.81 -19.99 30.02
C GLY A 151 -26.01 -19.78 28.71
N HIS A 152 -26.70 -19.81 27.58
CA HIS A 152 -26.08 -19.54 26.26
C HIS A 152 -25.62 -18.08 26.16
N PHE A 153 -26.41 -17.14 26.68
CA PHE A 153 -26.03 -15.73 26.74
C PHE A 153 -24.74 -15.52 27.56
N ALA A 154 -24.68 -16.12 28.75
CA ALA A 154 -23.48 -16.06 29.60
C ALA A 154 -22.26 -16.70 28.92
N ALA A 155 -22.45 -17.85 28.26
CA ALA A 155 -21.39 -18.52 27.53
C ALA A 155 -20.88 -17.67 26.36
N ALA A 156 -21.76 -17.06 25.57
CA ALA A 156 -21.40 -16.18 24.48
C ALA A 156 -20.63 -14.94 24.97
N LEU A 157 -21.09 -14.31 26.06
CA LEU A 157 -20.41 -13.18 26.68
C LEU A 157 -19.02 -13.55 27.18
N LEU A 158 -18.88 -14.71 27.82
CA LEU A 158 -17.60 -15.23 28.28
C LEU A 158 -16.65 -15.45 27.12
N LEU A 159 -17.12 -16.03 26.01
CA LEU A 159 -16.29 -16.23 24.80
C LEU A 159 -15.82 -14.90 24.20
N ILE A 160 -16.68 -13.89 24.11
CA ILE A 160 -16.32 -12.55 23.61
C ILE A 160 -15.22 -11.93 24.49
N LEU A 161 -15.36 -12.03 25.82
CA LEU A 161 -14.38 -11.49 26.76
C LEU A 161 -13.04 -12.22 26.69
N LEU A 162 -13.06 -13.55 26.61
CA LEU A 162 -11.85 -14.37 26.50
C LEU A 162 -11.09 -14.10 25.18
N TRP A 163 -11.82 -13.88 24.10
CA TRP A 163 -11.24 -13.70 22.77
C TRP A 163 -11.10 -12.24 22.33
N ARG A 164 -11.33 -11.27 23.23
CA ARG A 164 -11.33 -9.83 22.93
C ARG A 164 -10.07 -9.34 22.17
N LYS A 165 -8.88 -9.88 22.52
CA LYS A 165 -7.62 -9.51 21.85
C LYS A 165 -7.55 -9.97 20.39
N LYS A 166 -8.11 -11.13 20.07
CA LYS A 166 -8.12 -11.70 18.71
C LYS A 166 -9.28 -11.17 17.85
N LEU A 167 -10.43 -10.91 18.45
CA LEU A 167 -11.59 -10.35 17.75
C LEU A 167 -11.36 -8.89 17.32
N GLY A 168 -10.55 -8.15 18.09
CA GLY A 168 -10.31 -6.72 17.88
C GLY A 168 -11.43 -5.83 18.49
N PRO A 169 -11.10 -4.55 18.79
CA PRO A 169 -11.99 -3.67 19.56
C PRO A 169 -13.32 -3.40 18.87
N GLN A 170 -13.34 -3.25 17.55
CA GLN A 170 -14.57 -2.95 16.80
C GLN A 170 -15.58 -4.11 16.85
N LYS A 171 -15.14 -5.36 16.58
CA LYS A 171 -16.03 -6.52 16.62
C LYS A 171 -16.55 -6.78 18.02
N VAL A 172 -15.70 -6.61 19.04
CA VAL A 172 -16.10 -6.75 20.44
C VAL A 172 -17.20 -5.73 20.79
N LYS A 173 -17.01 -4.45 20.45
CA LYS A 173 -18.00 -3.40 20.67
C LYS A 173 -19.34 -3.75 20.04
N ILE A 174 -19.37 -4.15 18.78
CA ILE A 174 -20.59 -4.52 18.04
C ILE A 174 -21.30 -5.72 18.69
N LEU A 175 -20.54 -6.76 19.06
CA LEU A 175 -21.11 -7.91 19.74
C LEU A 175 -21.76 -7.52 21.08
N PHE A 176 -21.17 -6.59 21.84
CA PHE A 176 -21.79 -6.04 23.04
C PHE A 176 -23.05 -5.22 22.76
N GLU A 177 -23.08 -4.42 21.70
CA GLU A 177 -24.26 -3.67 21.26
C GLU A 177 -25.41 -4.61 20.91
N ILE A 178 -25.14 -5.72 20.23
CA ILE A 178 -26.14 -6.76 19.91
C ILE A 178 -26.71 -7.37 21.19
N PHE A 179 -25.83 -7.70 22.14
CA PHE A 179 -26.26 -8.19 23.44
C PHE A 179 -27.18 -7.19 24.17
N ALA A 180 -26.84 -5.91 24.18
CA ALA A 180 -27.62 -4.87 24.81
C ALA A 180 -28.99 -4.73 24.14
N ILE A 181 -29.05 -4.71 22.80
CA ILE A 181 -30.30 -4.58 22.03
C ILE A 181 -31.20 -5.81 22.24
N SER A 182 -30.65 -7.02 22.05
CA SER A 182 -31.42 -8.26 22.22
C SER A 182 -31.85 -8.45 23.68
N GLY A 183 -30.98 -8.18 24.64
CA GLY A 183 -31.28 -8.24 26.06
C GLY A 183 -32.36 -7.24 26.49
N ALA A 184 -32.32 -6.01 25.95
CA ALA A 184 -33.37 -5.01 26.20
C ALA A 184 -34.74 -5.50 25.72
N GLY A 185 -34.80 -6.15 24.54
CA GLY A 185 -36.03 -6.76 24.02
C GLY A 185 -36.61 -7.81 24.98
N VAL A 186 -35.76 -8.71 25.49
CA VAL A 186 -36.17 -9.73 26.47
C VAL A 186 -36.69 -9.11 27.79
N VAL A 187 -35.95 -8.13 28.34
CA VAL A 187 -36.32 -7.45 29.58
C VAL A 187 -37.65 -6.70 29.43
N LEU A 188 -37.81 -5.96 28.32
CA LEU A 188 -39.08 -5.25 28.06
C LEU A 188 -40.27 -6.21 27.94
N GLN A 189 -40.09 -7.36 27.30
CA GLN A 189 -41.15 -8.38 27.20
C GLN A 189 -41.47 -9.03 28.55
N MET A 190 -40.50 -9.15 29.47
CA MET A 190 -40.77 -9.63 30.83
C MET A 190 -41.68 -8.68 31.61
N PHE A 191 -41.55 -7.35 31.45
CA PHE A 191 -42.39 -6.36 32.11
C PHE A 191 -43.69 -6.13 31.36
N CYS A 192 -43.70 -6.19 30.05
CA CYS A 192 -44.86 -5.94 29.20
C CYS A 192 -45.16 -7.19 28.35
N GLN A 193 -45.74 -8.23 28.96
CA GLN A 193 -45.98 -9.53 28.32
C GLN A 193 -46.87 -9.47 27.06
N SER A 194 -47.65 -8.40 26.89
CA SER A 194 -48.45 -8.16 25.68
C SER A 194 -47.63 -7.68 24.47
N LEU A 195 -46.38 -7.23 24.69
CA LEU A 195 -45.48 -6.77 23.63
C LEU A 195 -44.51 -7.91 23.27
N LEU A 196 -44.57 -8.37 22.03
CA LEU A 196 -43.68 -9.43 21.52
C LEU A 196 -42.40 -8.81 20.99
N MET A 197 -41.48 -8.41 21.90
CA MET A 197 -40.29 -7.63 21.56
C MET A 197 -39.01 -8.47 21.39
N THR A 198 -39.02 -9.72 21.82
CA THR A 198 -37.82 -10.59 21.74
C THR A 198 -37.38 -10.81 20.29
N GLY A 199 -38.32 -11.19 19.40
CA GLY A 199 -38.06 -11.37 17.97
C GLY A 199 -37.61 -10.07 17.30
N PHE A 200 -38.17 -8.92 17.70
CA PHE A 200 -37.77 -7.61 17.19
C PHE A 200 -36.34 -7.24 17.63
N GLY A 201 -36.00 -7.39 18.92
CA GLY A 201 -34.64 -7.16 19.42
C GLY A 201 -33.60 -8.05 18.73
N MET A 202 -33.94 -9.31 18.47
CA MET A 202 -33.09 -10.23 17.72
C MET A 202 -32.90 -9.79 16.25
N SER A 203 -33.99 -9.36 15.59
CA SER A 203 -33.90 -8.88 14.19
C SER A 203 -33.00 -7.65 14.05
N LEU A 204 -33.04 -6.72 15.01
CA LEU A 204 -32.12 -5.58 15.09
C LEU A 204 -30.69 -6.02 15.37
N GLY A 205 -30.47 -7.06 16.19
CA GLY A 205 -29.17 -7.66 16.42
C GLY A 205 -28.58 -8.26 15.14
N ILE A 206 -29.38 -9.03 14.38
CA ILE A 206 -28.96 -9.59 13.07
C ILE A 206 -28.71 -8.48 12.06
N LEU A 207 -29.51 -7.40 12.06
CA LEU A 207 -29.28 -6.23 11.21
C LEU A 207 -27.93 -5.54 11.54
N ALA A 208 -27.63 -5.37 12.81
CA ALA A 208 -26.36 -4.81 13.26
C ALA A 208 -25.18 -5.68 12.81
N LEU A 209 -25.27 -7.00 12.91
CA LEU A 209 -24.27 -7.95 12.36
C LEU A 209 -24.10 -7.80 10.86
N PHE A 210 -25.22 -7.67 10.14
CA PHE A 210 -25.23 -7.54 8.69
C PHE A 210 -24.51 -6.26 8.23
N ILE A 211 -24.83 -5.12 8.82
CA ILE A 211 -24.26 -3.82 8.42
C ILE A 211 -22.79 -3.72 8.78
N THR A 212 -22.37 -4.32 9.90
CA THR A 212 -21.05 -4.05 10.48
C THR A 212 -20.02 -5.15 10.21
N ILE A 213 -20.38 -6.40 10.40
CA ILE A 213 -19.44 -7.54 10.26
C ILE A 213 -19.57 -8.21 8.90
N ASN A 214 -20.79 -8.39 8.41
CA ASN A 214 -21.08 -9.08 7.15
C ASN A 214 -21.34 -8.11 5.99
N ASN A 215 -20.86 -6.87 6.08
CA ASN A 215 -20.98 -5.91 4.99
C ASN A 215 -20.19 -6.40 3.76
N PRO A 216 -20.84 -6.73 2.64
CA PRO A 216 -20.15 -7.24 1.46
C PRO A 216 -19.23 -6.18 0.82
N ASN A 217 -19.61 -4.90 0.93
CA ASN A 217 -18.86 -3.80 0.38
C ASN A 217 -17.52 -3.57 1.09
N ALA A 218 -17.35 -4.06 2.32
CA ALA A 218 -16.08 -3.98 3.03
C ALA A 218 -14.92 -4.73 2.33
N ASN A 219 -15.22 -5.72 1.50
CA ASN A 219 -14.25 -6.53 0.77
C ASN A 219 -14.14 -6.16 -0.73
N LEU A 220 -14.94 -5.22 -1.20
CA LEU A 220 -14.96 -4.81 -2.61
C LEU A 220 -14.38 -3.40 -2.77
N ASP A 221 -13.77 -3.16 -3.92
CA ASP A 221 -13.37 -1.84 -4.38
C ASP A 221 -14.59 -1.12 -4.99
N SER A 222 -14.90 0.07 -4.49
CA SER A 222 -16.13 0.80 -4.84
C SER A 222 -16.16 1.25 -6.31
N LEU A 223 -15.00 1.48 -6.93
CA LEU A 223 -14.90 1.92 -8.32
C LEU A 223 -15.06 0.76 -9.30
N THR A 224 -14.42 -0.37 -9.03
CA THR A 224 -14.28 -1.47 -9.98
C THR A 224 -15.15 -2.69 -9.68
N GLY A 225 -15.68 -2.81 -8.45
CA GLY A 225 -16.45 -3.98 -8.00
C GLY A 225 -15.61 -5.26 -7.85
N LEU A 226 -14.29 -5.19 -8.01
CA LEU A 226 -13.36 -6.28 -7.70
C LEU A 226 -13.12 -6.38 -6.20
N TYR A 227 -12.51 -7.48 -5.75
CA TYR A 227 -12.03 -7.54 -4.38
C TYR A 227 -10.99 -6.45 -4.11
N ASN A 228 -10.94 -5.95 -2.86
CA ASN A 228 -10.02 -4.91 -2.42
C ASN A 228 -8.81 -5.49 -1.67
N HIS A 229 -7.88 -4.61 -1.30
CA HIS A 229 -6.66 -4.96 -0.56
C HIS A 229 -6.94 -5.72 0.76
N LEU A 230 -8.01 -5.34 1.49
CA LEU A 230 -8.35 -5.98 2.77
C LEU A 230 -8.72 -7.45 2.59
N TYR A 231 -9.51 -7.77 1.56
CA TYR A 231 -9.83 -9.16 1.20
C TYR A 231 -8.57 -9.95 0.86
N LEU A 232 -7.71 -9.38 0.02
CA LEU A 232 -6.48 -10.04 -0.43
C LEU A 232 -5.55 -10.37 0.74
N THR A 233 -5.28 -9.40 1.62
CA THR A 233 -4.39 -9.57 2.78
C THR A 233 -4.89 -10.69 3.69
N ARG A 234 -6.21 -10.73 3.96
CA ARG A 234 -6.82 -11.80 4.73
C ARG A 234 -6.67 -13.15 4.03
N LYS A 235 -6.94 -13.21 2.72
CA LYS A 235 -6.88 -14.45 1.94
C LYS A 235 -5.47 -15.02 1.86
N MET A 236 -4.46 -14.17 1.62
CA MET A 236 -3.07 -14.58 1.65
C MET A 236 -2.66 -15.08 3.04
N GLY A 237 -3.06 -14.37 4.11
CA GLY A 237 -2.81 -14.81 5.49
C GLY A 237 -3.39 -16.20 5.80
N GLU A 238 -4.61 -16.49 5.33
CA GLU A 238 -5.22 -17.82 5.45
C GLU A 238 -4.42 -18.91 4.70
N LEU A 239 -3.96 -18.61 3.49
CA LEU A 239 -3.18 -19.56 2.67
C LEU A 239 -1.80 -19.82 3.30
N ILE A 240 -1.11 -18.79 3.74
CA ILE A 240 0.17 -18.89 4.46
C ILE A 240 0.00 -19.73 5.73
N ALA A 241 -0.98 -19.41 6.56
CA ALA A 241 -1.24 -20.11 7.82
C ALA A 241 -1.63 -21.59 7.60
N SER A 242 -2.21 -21.93 6.45
CA SER A 242 -2.55 -23.32 6.10
C SER A 242 -1.43 -24.09 5.40
N GLY A 243 -0.29 -23.44 5.11
CA GLY A 243 0.82 -24.03 4.38
C GLY A 243 0.52 -24.37 2.92
N LYS A 244 -0.58 -23.80 2.36
CA LYS A 244 -0.95 -24.06 0.96
C LYS A 244 -0.11 -23.20 0.03
N SER A 245 0.37 -23.82 -1.08
CA SER A 245 1.04 -23.07 -2.13
C SER A 245 0.06 -22.19 -2.88
N PHE A 246 0.52 -20.99 -3.25
CA PHE A 246 -0.18 -20.07 -4.12
C PHE A 246 0.80 -19.21 -4.91
N HIS A 247 0.33 -18.67 -6.03
CA HIS A 247 1.13 -17.84 -6.93
C HIS A 247 0.39 -16.54 -7.19
N ILE A 248 1.13 -15.50 -7.55
CA ILE A 248 0.60 -14.16 -7.74
C ILE A 248 1.05 -13.62 -9.10
N ILE A 249 0.13 -12.94 -9.78
CA ILE A 249 0.43 -12.14 -10.95
C ILE A 249 -0.04 -10.72 -10.64
N THR A 250 0.82 -9.70 -10.79
CA THR A 250 0.41 -8.30 -10.70
C THR A 250 0.33 -7.66 -12.07
N VAL A 251 -0.57 -6.69 -12.21
CA VAL A 251 -0.70 -5.82 -13.37
C VAL A 251 -0.65 -4.39 -12.85
N TYR A 252 0.41 -3.68 -13.18
CA TYR A 252 0.70 -2.34 -12.69
C TYR A 252 0.66 -1.30 -13.81
N LEU A 253 -0.20 -0.28 -13.65
CA LEU A 253 -0.38 0.82 -14.60
C LEU A 253 0.51 2.00 -14.20
N TYR A 254 1.71 2.09 -14.71
CA TYR A 254 2.67 3.12 -14.28
C TYR A 254 2.37 4.52 -14.83
N GLN A 255 1.67 4.66 -15.97
CA GLN A 255 1.34 5.95 -16.59
C GLN A 255 -0.02 6.55 -16.21
N LEU A 256 -0.72 6.01 -15.22
CA LEU A 256 -2.07 6.49 -14.85
C LEU A 256 -2.10 7.98 -14.46
N LYS A 257 -1.02 8.51 -13.85
CA LYS A 257 -0.91 9.96 -13.55
C LYS A 257 -0.92 10.82 -14.82
N HIS A 258 -0.25 10.38 -15.88
CA HIS A 258 -0.24 11.07 -17.16
C HIS A 258 -1.62 11.07 -17.80
N ILE A 259 -2.31 9.94 -17.75
CA ILE A 259 -3.67 9.79 -18.26
C ILE A 259 -4.62 10.75 -17.54
N ASN A 260 -4.55 10.83 -16.21
CA ASN A 260 -5.35 11.76 -15.42
C ASN A 260 -5.07 13.24 -15.77
N LYS A 261 -3.86 13.57 -16.21
CA LYS A 261 -3.55 14.94 -16.69
C LYS A 261 -4.17 15.23 -18.06
N VAL A 262 -4.30 14.23 -18.93
CA VAL A 262 -4.83 14.37 -20.30
C VAL A 262 -6.35 14.24 -20.35
N ALA A 263 -6.89 13.19 -19.73
CA ALA A 263 -8.31 12.82 -19.81
C ALA A 263 -9.09 13.11 -18.51
N GLY A 264 -8.49 13.83 -17.56
CA GLY A 264 -9.09 14.08 -16.25
C GLY A 264 -9.21 12.84 -15.37
N VAL A 265 -9.63 13.03 -14.11
CA VAL A 265 -9.79 11.94 -13.14
C VAL A 265 -10.88 10.95 -13.60
N GLN A 266 -11.96 11.44 -14.21
CA GLN A 266 -13.04 10.60 -14.72
C GLN A 266 -12.58 9.68 -15.85
N GLY A 267 -11.71 10.18 -16.75
CA GLY A 267 -11.08 9.37 -17.80
C GLY A 267 -10.22 8.24 -17.23
N GLY A 268 -9.40 8.54 -16.23
CA GLY A 268 -8.62 7.51 -15.53
C GLY A 268 -9.50 6.48 -14.81
N ASP A 269 -10.59 6.90 -14.18
CA ASP A 269 -11.55 5.99 -13.52
C ASP A 269 -12.26 5.07 -14.55
N SER A 270 -12.64 5.61 -15.70
CA SER A 270 -13.23 4.81 -16.81
C SER A 270 -12.26 3.72 -17.27
N ILE A 271 -11.00 4.05 -17.47
CA ILE A 271 -9.95 3.09 -17.83
C ILE A 271 -9.80 1.99 -16.78
N LEU A 272 -9.75 2.36 -15.50
CA LEU A 272 -9.65 1.41 -14.41
C LEU A 272 -10.85 0.46 -14.37
N GLN A 273 -12.06 0.93 -14.65
CA GLN A 273 -13.26 0.11 -14.75
C GLN A 273 -13.21 -0.84 -15.96
N GLN A 274 -12.75 -0.37 -17.13
CA GLN A 274 -12.60 -1.19 -18.32
C GLN A 274 -11.59 -2.31 -18.10
N ILE A 275 -10.41 -1.99 -17.54
CA ILE A 275 -9.38 -2.99 -17.18
C ILE A 275 -9.93 -3.99 -16.17
N ALA A 276 -10.59 -3.52 -15.13
CA ALA A 276 -11.20 -4.38 -14.11
C ALA A 276 -12.26 -5.32 -14.71
N GLY A 277 -13.09 -4.83 -15.63
CA GLY A 277 -14.08 -5.63 -16.35
C GLY A 277 -13.43 -6.76 -17.16
N GLN A 278 -12.37 -6.46 -17.87
CA GLN A 278 -11.64 -7.43 -18.69
C GLN A 278 -10.88 -8.44 -17.83
N LEU A 279 -10.17 -8.01 -16.78
CA LEU A 279 -9.52 -8.88 -15.83
C LEU A 279 -10.53 -9.78 -15.10
N GLY A 280 -11.69 -9.21 -14.72
CA GLY A 280 -12.78 -9.95 -14.10
C GLY A 280 -13.40 -10.99 -15.04
N ALA A 281 -13.56 -10.68 -16.32
CA ALA A 281 -14.03 -11.64 -17.33
C ALA A 281 -13.03 -12.78 -17.56
N LEU A 282 -11.71 -12.48 -17.54
CA LEU A 282 -10.66 -13.47 -17.76
C LEU A 282 -10.42 -14.36 -16.53
N CYS A 283 -10.28 -13.76 -15.34
CA CYS A 283 -9.80 -14.41 -14.13
C CYS A 283 -10.89 -14.62 -13.06
N GLY A 284 -12.11 -14.13 -13.29
CA GLY A 284 -13.23 -14.27 -12.35
C GLY A 284 -12.98 -13.63 -10.99
N GLN A 285 -13.29 -14.36 -9.92
CA GLN A 285 -13.14 -13.89 -8.53
C GLN A 285 -11.69 -13.93 -8.00
N LYS A 286 -10.71 -14.23 -8.85
CA LYS A 286 -9.29 -14.29 -8.48
C LYS A 286 -8.60 -12.94 -8.56
N VAL A 287 -9.27 -11.94 -9.13
CA VAL A 287 -8.72 -10.59 -9.31
C VAL A 287 -9.05 -9.70 -8.12
N THR A 288 -8.04 -8.98 -7.67
CA THR A 288 -8.14 -7.97 -6.61
C THR A 288 -7.55 -6.66 -7.11
N ARG A 289 -8.19 -5.53 -6.81
CA ARG A 289 -7.58 -4.21 -6.96
C ARG A 289 -6.95 -3.79 -5.64
N ILE A 290 -5.63 -3.57 -5.63
CA ILE A 290 -4.88 -3.30 -4.39
C ILE A 290 -4.80 -1.80 -4.12
N THR A 291 -4.40 -1.05 -5.13
CA THR A 291 -4.26 0.42 -5.09
C THR A 291 -4.89 1.03 -6.33
N GLY A 292 -4.87 2.36 -6.43
CA GLY A 292 -5.39 3.07 -7.59
C GLY A 292 -4.93 2.54 -8.94
N LYS A 293 -3.74 1.97 -9.03
CA LYS A 293 -3.07 1.58 -10.29
C LYS A 293 -2.54 0.15 -10.34
N ARG A 294 -2.88 -0.72 -9.35
CA ARG A 294 -2.36 -2.09 -9.29
C ARG A 294 -3.48 -3.10 -9.09
N PHE A 295 -3.49 -4.12 -9.95
CA PHE A 295 -4.35 -5.29 -9.86
C PHE A 295 -3.51 -6.52 -9.55
N LEU A 296 -4.10 -7.51 -8.88
CA LEU A 296 -3.45 -8.77 -8.54
C LEU A 296 -4.38 -9.93 -8.83
N VAL A 297 -3.83 -10.97 -9.46
CA VAL A 297 -4.49 -12.27 -9.67
C VAL A 297 -3.83 -13.29 -8.75
N LEU A 298 -4.63 -13.92 -7.89
CA LEU A 298 -4.18 -14.97 -6.98
C LEU A 298 -4.59 -16.33 -7.52
N THR A 299 -3.62 -17.23 -7.69
CA THR A 299 -3.83 -18.59 -8.23
C THR A 299 -3.40 -19.66 -7.24
N SER A 300 -4.07 -20.82 -7.28
CA SER A 300 -3.87 -21.91 -6.31
C SER A 300 -2.96 -23.02 -6.83
N SER A 301 -2.68 -23.04 -8.13
CA SER A 301 -1.80 -24.03 -8.77
C SER A 301 -0.88 -23.36 -9.79
N LEU A 302 0.25 -24.00 -10.08
CA LEU A 302 1.20 -23.52 -11.08
C LEU A 302 0.57 -23.52 -12.49
N GLU A 303 -0.24 -24.50 -12.81
CA GLU A 303 -0.96 -24.59 -14.10
C GLU A 303 -1.91 -23.38 -14.30
N GLU A 304 -2.68 -23.02 -13.27
CA GLU A 304 -3.51 -21.82 -13.30
C GLU A 304 -2.67 -20.54 -13.47
N TYR A 305 -1.54 -20.46 -12.77
CA TYR A 305 -0.62 -19.34 -12.87
C TYR A 305 -0.09 -19.20 -14.30
N GLU A 306 0.46 -20.24 -14.89
CA GLU A 306 1.00 -20.23 -16.25
C GLU A 306 -0.08 -19.86 -17.28
N TYR A 307 -1.29 -20.41 -17.12
CA TYR A 307 -2.42 -20.08 -17.98
C TYR A 307 -2.77 -18.59 -17.95
N TYR A 308 -2.98 -18.02 -16.75
CA TYR A 308 -3.35 -16.62 -16.62
C TYR A 308 -2.20 -15.69 -16.97
N PHE A 309 -0.97 -16.03 -16.61
CA PHE A 309 0.21 -15.24 -16.95
C PHE A 309 0.39 -15.10 -18.46
N ALA A 310 0.29 -16.21 -19.20
CA ALA A 310 0.35 -16.20 -20.66
C ALA A 310 -0.82 -15.42 -21.30
N LYS A 311 -2.02 -15.54 -20.74
CA LYS A 311 -3.21 -14.81 -21.22
C LYS A 311 -3.09 -13.30 -20.98
N LEU A 312 -2.65 -12.89 -19.80
CA LEU A 312 -2.45 -11.48 -19.46
C LEU A 312 -1.34 -10.88 -20.32
N LYS A 313 -0.23 -11.59 -20.50
CA LYS A 313 0.83 -11.15 -21.42
C LYS A 313 0.28 -10.87 -22.81
N ARG A 314 -0.43 -11.82 -23.42
CA ARG A 314 -1.03 -11.63 -24.75
C ARG A 314 -2.05 -10.50 -24.79
N MET A 315 -2.83 -10.32 -23.72
CA MET A 315 -3.87 -9.30 -23.61
C MET A 315 -3.26 -7.89 -23.68
N PHE A 316 -2.12 -7.67 -23.04
CA PHE A 316 -1.46 -6.37 -23.00
C PHE A 316 -0.34 -6.18 -24.06
N ASP A 317 0.19 -7.26 -24.66
CA ASP A 317 1.14 -7.19 -25.79
C ASP A 317 0.51 -6.60 -27.06
N VAL A 318 -0.79 -6.78 -27.27
CA VAL A 318 -1.56 -6.23 -28.41
C VAL A 318 -2.06 -4.84 -28.04
N ASN A 319 -1.17 -3.90 -27.71
CA ASN A 319 -1.48 -2.49 -27.43
C ASN A 319 -2.98 -2.25 -27.15
N MET A 320 -3.40 -2.59 -25.94
CA MET A 320 -4.81 -2.53 -25.57
C MET A 320 -5.29 -1.09 -25.66
N VAL A 321 -6.25 -0.86 -26.53
CA VAL A 321 -6.81 0.46 -26.77
C VAL A 321 -8.03 0.62 -25.87
N PHE A 322 -8.03 1.66 -25.07
CA PHE A 322 -9.16 2.04 -24.21
C PHE A 322 -9.84 3.27 -24.79
N ASP A 323 -11.15 3.20 -24.88
CA ASP A 323 -11.96 4.34 -25.31
C ASP A 323 -12.24 5.26 -24.13
N VAL A 324 -11.78 6.50 -24.21
CA VAL A 324 -12.02 7.56 -23.23
C VAL A 324 -12.43 8.82 -23.98
N GLU A 325 -13.70 9.22 -23.87
CA GLU A 325 -14.24 10.44 -24.50
C GLU A 325 -13.93 10.50 -26.01
N ASP A 326 -14.20 9.41 -26.74
CA ASP A 326 -13.92 9.25 -28.18
C ASP A 326 -12.43 9.29 -28.57
N GLN A 327 -11.52 9.16 -27.58
CA GLN A 327 -10.08 9.03 -27.80
C GLN A 327 -9.60 7.61 -27.50
N ASN A 328 -8.87 7.04 -28.44
CA ASN A 328 -8.24 5.74 -28.29
C ASN A 328 -6.89 5.89 -27.56
N ILE A 329 -6.84 5.49 -26.30
CA ILE A 329 -5.64 5.58 -25.44
C ILE A 329 -5.04 4.19 -25.25
N THR A 330 -3.75 4.05 -25.54
CA THR A 330 -2.98 2.83 -25.23
C THR A 330 -2.30 2.98 -23.87
N ILE A 331 -2.43 1.98 -23.02
CA ILE A 331 -1.85 2.01 -21.66
C ILE A 331 -0.83 0.90 -21.52
N PRO A 332 0.44 1.26 -21.36
CA PRO A 332 1.46 0.29 -21.04
C PRO A 332 1.36 -0.15 -19.58
N VAL A 333 1.59 -1.42 -19.34
CA VAL A 333 1.55 -2.04 -18.01
C VAL A 333 2.83 -2.80 -17.71
N ILE A 334 3.12 -2.98 -16.43
CA ILE A 334 4.12 -3.95 -15.98
C ILE A 334 3.39 -5.15 -15.41
N ILE A 335 3.67 -6.32 -15.97
CA ILE A 335 3.14 -7.60 -15.49
C ILE A 335 4.24 -8.28 -14.69
N SER A 336 4.06 -8.45 -13.38
CA SER A 336 5.00 -9.23 -12.58
C SER A 336 4.39 -10.54 -12.10
N GLY A 337 5.21 -11.60 -12.01
CA GLY A 337 4.78 -12.91 -11.56
C GLY A 337 5.63 -13.43 -10.41
N ILE A 338 4.99 -13.97 -9.36
CA ILE A 338 5.65 -14.57 -8.20
C ILE A 338 5.16 -16.00 -8.03
N ILE A 339 6.07 -16.96 -8.13
CA ILE A 339 5.79 -18.38 -7.96
C ILE A 339 6.05 -18.81 -6.52
N ASN A 340 5.12 -19.59 -5.93
CA ASN A 340 5.22 -20.04 -4.54
C ASN A 340 5.37 -18.88 -3.53
N ALA A 341 4.51 -17.87 -3.66
CA ALA A 341 4.55 -16.66 -2.85
C ALA A 341 4.48 -16.90 -1.33
N GLN A 342 3.88 -18.02 -0.88
CA GLN A 342 3.84 -18.41 0.53
C GLN A 342 5.23 -18.58 1.19
N LYS A 343 6.30 -18.78 0.39
CA LYS A 343 7.68 -18.91 0.92
C LYS A 343 8.18 -17.63 1.58
N LEU A 344 7.61 -16.48 1.23
CA LEU A 344 7.93 -15.20 1.85
C LEU A 344 7.35 -15.04 3.26
N GLY A 345 6.40 -15.88 3.68
CA GLY A 345 5.93 -15.99 5.06
C GLY A 345 4.90 -14.94 5.48
N GLU A 346 4.91 -13.74 4.92
CA GLU A 346 4.02 -12.63 5.28
C GLU A 346 3.41 -11.96 4.05
N SER A 347 2.12 -11.59 4.14
CA SER A 347 1.42 -10.91 3.04
C SER A 347 2.03 -9.54 2.70
N GLY A 348 2.52 -8.80 3.70
CA GLY A 348 3.21 -7.52 3.49
C GLY A 348 4.48 -7.71 2.65
N LEU A 349 5.32 -8.67 3.02
CA LEU A 349 6.58 -8.96 2.32
C LEU A 349 6.34 -9.43 0.87
N ILE A 350 5.26 -10.17 0.63
CA ILE A 350 4.86 -10.57 -0.73
C ILE A 350 4.52 -9.34 -1.59
N MET A 351 3.81 -8.38 -1.02
CA MET A 351 3.46 -7.15 -1.71
C MET A 351 4.68 -6.27 -1.99
N GLU A 352 5.58 -6.15 -1.02
CA GLU A 352 6.85 -5.42 -1.18
C GLU A 352 7.74 -6.06 -2.26
N TYR A 353 7.76 -7.39 -2.33
CA TYR A 353 8.49 -8.09 -3.38
C TYR A 353 7.88 -7.86 -4.77
N ALA A 354 6.55 -7.82 -4.88
CA ALA A 354 5.88 -7.47 -6.12
C ALA A 354 6.24 -6.02 -6.56
N GLU A 355 6.27 -5.06 -5.62
CA GLU A 355 6.70 -3.69 -5.90
C GLU A 355 8.17 -3.60 -6.31
N TYR A 356 9.03 -4.40 -5.69
CA TYR A 356 10.42 -4.48 -6.06
C TYR A 356 10.61 -5.01 -7.49
N LEU A 357 9.89 -6.07 -7.89
CA LEU A 357 9.91 -6.58 -9.27
C LEU A 357 9.47 -5.51 -10.27
N GLU A 358 8.41 -4.76 -9.95
CA GLU A 358 7.94 -3.65 -10.79
C GLU A 358 8.99 -2.53 -10.93
N SER A 359 9.77 -2.25 -9.88
CA SER A 359 10.82 -1.22 -9.91
C SER A 359 12.05 -1.61 -10.75
N LEU A 360 12.26 -2.91 -11.00
CA LEU A 360 13.34 -3.39 -11.86
C LEU A 360 13.06 -3.21 -13.36
N THR A 361 11.81 -2.90 -13.72
CA THR A 361 11.37 -2.79 -15.11
C THR A 361 11.45 -1.35 -15.60
N PRO A 362 12.00 -1.11 -16.79
CA PRO A 362 12.08 0.24 -17.36
C PRO A 362 10.68 0.77 -17.68
N GLN A 363 10.40 2.03 -17.31
CA GLN A 363 9.14 2.70 -17.61
C GLN A 363 9.24 3.48 -18.93
N ASN A 364 9.49 2.77 -20.02
CA ASN A 364 9.79 3.32 -21.34
C ASN A 364 8.56 3.52 -22.26
N GLY A 365 7.35 3.42 -21.73
CA GLY A 365 6.11 3.52 -22.52
C GLY A 365 5.68 2.22 -23.18
N LEU A 366 6.33 1.10 -22.88
CA LEU A 366 6.00 -0.23 -23.39
C LEU A 366 5.45 -1.12 -22.28
N THR A 367 4.70 -2.14 -22.67
CA THR A 367 4.29 -3.19 -21.74
C THR A 367 5.48 -4.11 -21.45
N GLU A 368 5.82 -4.26 -20.18
CA GLU A 368 6.95 -5.05 -19.72
C GLU A 368 6.49 -6.23 -18.87
N VAL A 369 7.25 -7.32 -18.91
CA VAL A 369 6.94 -8.55 -18.19
C VAL A 369 8.15 -9.00 -17.40
N ILE A 370 7.99 -9.20 -16.10
CA ILE A 370 9.03 -9.72 -15.21
C ILE A 370 8.50 -10.90 -14.39
N GLN A 371 9.29 -11.94 -14.26
CA GLN A 371 8.96 -13.10 -13.44
C GLN A 371 10.02 -13.29 -12.37
N ASP A 372 9.60 -13.74 -11.19
CA ASP A 372 10.52 -14.02 -10.11
C ASP A 372 11.50 -15.15 -10.48
N ASP A 373 12.75 -14.92 -10.11
CA ASP A 373 13.83 -15.89 -10.22
C ASP A 373 14.76 -15.78 -8.99
N ARG A 374 15.80 -16.60 -8.99
CA ARG A 374 16.79 -16.56 -7.91
C ARG A 374 17.54 -15.23 -7.82
N ARG A 375 17.77 -14.55 -8.95
CA ARG A 375 18.49 -13.28 -9.00
C ARG A 375 17.63 -12.14 -8.42
N THR A 376 16.38 -12.04 -8.85
CA THR A 376 15.44 -11.04 -8.36
C THR A 376 15.16 -11.21 -6.87
N MET A 377 15.02 -12.46 -6.40
CA MET A 377 14.85 -12.75 -4.98
C MET A 377 16.08 -12.34 -4.15
N ASN A 378 17.28 -12.67 -4.60
CA ASN A 378 18.51 -12.25 -3.91
C ASN A 378 18.65 -10.72 -3.89
N GLY A 379 18.31 -10.04 -4.99
CA GLY A 379 18.28 -8.58 -5.07
C GLY A 379 17.28 -7.96 -4.08
N PHE A 380 16.11 -8.55 -3.94
CA PHE A 380 15.11 -8.10 -2.96
C PHE A 380 15.58 -8.30 -1.50
N LEU A 381 16.19 -9.44 -1.21
CA LEU A 381 16.76 -9.70 0.13
C LEU A 381 17.91 -8.73 0.44
N TYR A 382 18.74 -8.40 -0.54
CA TYR A 382 19.77 -7.36 -0.41
C TYR A 382 19.13 -6.00 -0.14
N TYR A 383 18.11 -5.60 -0.92
CA TYR A 383 17.36 -4.37 -0.73
C TYR A 383 16.79 -4.26 0.70
N LYS A 384 16.17 -5.32 1.20
CA LYS A 384 15.62 -5.36 2.57
C LYS A 384 16.70 -5.24 3.66
N ARG A 385 17.86 -5.85 3.46
CA ARG A 385 19.00 -5.72 4.39
C ARG A 385 19.53 -4.28 4.43
N VAL A 386 19.62 -3.63 3.27
CA VAL A 386 20.02 -2.22 3.20
C VAL A 386 18.98 -1.33 3.88
N GLU A 387 17.69 -1.54 3.63
CA GLU A 387 16.60 -0.78 4.27
C GLU A 387 16.65 -0.86 5.80
N GLN A 388 16.83 -2.05 6.35
CA GLN A 388 16.99 -2.25 7.79
C GLN A 388 18.25 -1.56 8.36
N TYR A 389 19.33 -1.54 7.58
CA TYR A 389 20.58 -0.92 8.00
C TYR A 389 20.53 0.61 7.96
N LEU A 390 19.74 1.22 7.07
CA LEU A 390 19.65 2.67 6.93
C LEU A 390 19.23 3.38 8.23
N HIS A 391 18.28 2.83 8.98
CA HIS A 391 17.89 3.39 10.28
C HIS A 391 19.08 3.48 11.23
N LYS A 392 19.84 2.38 11.35
CA LYS A 392 21.04 2.35 12.17
C LYS A 392 22.12 3.32 11.65
N ALA A 393 22.30 3.36 10.33
CA ALA A 393 23.30 4.22 9.70
C ALA A 393 23.03 5.72 9.94
N ILE A 394 21.75 6.11 10.00
CA ILE A 394 21.35 7.47 10.35
C ILE A 394 21.57 7.73 11.85
N GLU A 395 21.13 6.83 12.73
CA GLU A 395 21.27 7.00 14.18
C GLU A 395 22.73 7.07 14.64
N GLU A 396 23.60 6.27 14.03
CA GLU A 396 25.03 6.19 14.38
C GLU A 396 25.93 7.09 13.50
N ASP A 397 25.36 7.90 12.60
CA ASP A 397 26.09 8.79 11.67
C ASP A 397 27.18 8.06 10.85
N LEU A 398 26.80 6.94 10.19
CA LEU A 398 27.74 6.07 9.47
C LEU A 398 27.97 6.44 8.02
N PHE A 399 27.35 7.49 7.52
CA PHE A 399 27.56 7.98 6.16
C PHE A 399 28.89 8.71 6.05
N GLU A 400 29.55 8.53 4.92
CA GLU A 400 30.78 9.24 4.56
C GLU A 400 30.50 10.19 3.37
N VAL A 401 31.29 11.26 3.26
CA VAL A 401 31.30 12.15 2.10
C VAL A 401 32.58 11.94 1.33
N TYR A 402 32.44 11.60 0.07
CA TYR A 402 33.54 11.58 -0.88
C TYR A 402 33.38 12.77 -1.83
N TYR A 403 34.50 13.27 -2.32
CA TYR A 403 34.53 14.43 -3.19
C TYR A 403 35.10 14.03 -4.55
N GLN A 404 34.37 14.31 -5.64
CA GLN A 404 34.87 14.08 -6.99
C GLN A 404 35.32 15.41 -7.59
N PRO A 405 36.63 15.54 -7.91
CA PRO A 405 37.18 16.75 -8.54
C PRO A 405 36.63 16.96 -9.94
N VAL A 406 36.34 18.22 -10.28
CA VAL A 406 35.87 18.66 -11.59
C VAL A 406 36.94 19.57 -12.23
N TYR A 407 37.43 19.18 -13.38
CA TYR A 407 38.53 19.81 -14.08
C TYR A 407 38.03 20.92 -15.00
N SER A 408 38.68 22.10 -14.96
CA SER A 408 38.45 23.19 -15.90
C SER A 408 39.29 23.04 -17.15
N THR A 409 38.65 23.01 -18.31
CA THR A 409 39.34 22.98 -19.61
C THR A 409 40.10 24.27 -19.89
N ARG A 410 39.62 25.39 -19.36
CA ARG A 410 40.23 26.73 -19.52
C ARG A 410 41.39 26.96 -18.57
N GLU A 411 41.16 26.71 -17.25
CA GLU A 411 42.17 26.96 -16.22
C GLU A 411 43.21 25.81 -16.13
N ARG A 412 42.89 24.66 -16.71
CA ARG A 412 43.70 23.44 -16.71
C ARG A 412 44.06 22.94 -15.31
N ARG A 413 43.11 23.08 -14.38
CA ARG A 413 43.22 22.64 -13.00
C ARG A 413 41.83 22.25 -12.45
N PHE A 414 41.83 21.61 -11.31
CA PHE A 414 40.56 21.35 -10.59
C PHE A 414 40.05 22.65 -9.96
N ILE A 415 38.79 23.01 -10.24
CA ILE A 415 38.21 24.28 -9.79
C ILE A 415 36.95 24.09 -8.92
N THR A 416 36.34 22.92 -8.92
CA THR A 416 35.18 22.60 -8.08
C THR A 416 35.17 21.11 -7.78
N VAL A 417 34.39 20.70 -6.80
CA VAL A 417 34.22 19.30 -6.42
C VAL A 417 32.74 18.99 -6.23
N GLU A 418 32.35 17.77 -6.55
CA GLU A 418 31.03 17.26 -6.22
C GLU A 418 31.09 16.38 -4.96
N ALA A 419 30.24 16.68 -3.96
CA ALA A 419 30.13 15.93 -2.73
C ALA A 419 29.15 14.74 -2.93
N LEU A 420 29.65 13.55 -2.72
CA LEU A 420 28.94 12.30 -3.01
C LEU A 420 28.85 11.44 -1.75
N SER A 421 27.63 11.11 -1.36
CA SER A 421 27.36 10.25 -0.21
C SER A 421 27.89 8.84 -0.42
N ARG A 422 28.48 8.25 0.62
CA ARG A 422 28.95 6.87 0.65
C ARG A 422 28.45 6.17 1.91
N LEU A 423 28.10 4.92 1.77
CA LEU A 423 27.64 4.09 2.89
C LEU A 423 28.33 2.74 2.83
N HIS A 424 28.99 2.36 3.94
CA HIS A 424 29.64 1.07 4.08
C HIS A 424 28.91 0.20 5.10
N HIS A 425 28.52 -1.01 4.70
CA HIS A 425 27.94 -2.01 5.59
C HIS A 425 29.01 -3.05 5.98
N PRO A 426 29.13 -3.45 7.25
CA PRO A 426 30.19 -4.38 7.70
C PRO A 426 30.24 -5.71 6.95
N GLU A 427 29.07 -6.26 6.54
CA GLU A 427 29.01 -7.54 5.84
C GLU A 427 28.76 -7.40 4.32
N LEU A 428 28.04 -6.35 3.88
CA LEU A 428 27.70 -6.15 2.47
C LEU A 428 28.76 -5.35 1.71
N GLY A 429 29.72 -4.73 2.41
CA GLY A 429 30.69 -3.83 1.83
C GLY A 429 30.07 -2.47 1.45
N TRP A 430 30.61 -1.82 0.42
CA TRP A 430 30.11 -0.55 -0.08
C TRP A 430 28.72 -0.72 -0.72
N ILE A 431 27.76 0.05 -0.25
CA ILE A 431 26.40 0.10 -0.81
C ILE A 431 26.38 1.20 -1.88
N ALA A 432 25.90 0.85 -3.07
CA ALA A 432 25.78 1.81 -4.17
C ALA A 432 24.81 2.95 -3.80
N PRO A 433 25.15 4.22 -4.11
CA PRO A 433 24.29 5.37 -3.84
C PRO A 433 22.88 5.21 -4.39
N ASP A 434 22.73 4.75 -5.62
CA ASP A 434 21.42 4.54 -6.26
C ASP A 434 20.50 3.61 -5.46
N VAL A 435 21.08 2.63 -4.75
CA VAL A 435 20.30 1.70 -3.93
C VAL A 435 19.83 2.37 -2.64
N PHE A 436 20.75 2.96 -1.85
CA PHE A 436 20.36 3.50 -0.55
C PHE A 436 19.59 4.82 -0.67
N ILE A 437 19.83 5.65 -1.69
CA ILE A 437 19.07 6.89 -1.96
C ILE A 437 17.62 6.54 -2.30
N GLN A 438 17.37 5.62 -3.23
CA GLN A 438 16.01 5.19 -3.57
C GLN A 438 15.25 4.63 -2.36
N ILE A 439 15.92 3.83 -1.51
CA ILE A 439 15.33 3.31 -0.28
C ILE A 439 15.02 4.45 0.70
N ALA A 440 15.95 5.39 0.86
CA ALA A 440 15.80 6.53 1.76
C ALA A 440 14.66 7.47 1.31
N GLU A 441 14.52 7.73 0.01
CA GLU A 441 13.41 8.51 -0.55
C GLU A 441 12.07 7.82 -0.32
N LYS A 442 11.97 6.51 -0.62
CA LYS A 442 10.74 5.73 -0.43
C LYS A 442 10.28 5.71 1.03
N ASN A 443 11.21 5.72 1.96
CA ASN A 443 10.95 5.65 3.41
C ASN A 443 11.02 7.03 4.11
N HIS A 444 11.08 8.14 3.37
CA HIS A 444 11.18 9.50 3.92
C HIS A 444 12.36 9.72 4.87
N MET A 445 13.49 9.05 4.60
CA MET A 445 14.73 9.18 5.37
C MET A 445 15.76 10.08 4.69
N ILE A 446 15.56 10.43 3.41
CA ILE A 446 16.56 11.15 2.61
C ILE A 446 16.89 12.52 3.19
N GLU A 447 15.90 13.27 3.72
CA GLU A 447 16.11 14.58 4.34
C GLU A 447 17.11 14.53 5.51
N GLN A 448 17.04 13.47 6.33
CA GLN A 448 17.98 13.28 7.45
C GLN A 448 19.40 13.01 6.93
N ILE A 449 19.52 12.20 5.87
CA ILE A 449 20.80 11.89 5.23
C ILE A 449 21.39 13.16 4.62
N THR A 450 20.58 13.94 3.90
CA THR A 450 21.01 15.22 3.30
C THR A 450 21.48 16.19 4.38
N ASP A 451 20.76 16.35 5.48
CA ASP A 451 21.14 17.23 6.60
C ASP A 451 22.48 16.81 7.24
N MET A 452 22.68 15.49 7.46
CA MET A 452 23.94 14.97 8.00
C MET A 452 25.11 15.23 7.06
N GLN A 453 24.94 14.93 5.79
CA GLN A 453 25.94 15.12 4.74
C GLN A 453 26.29 16.62 4.62
N PHE A 454 25.28 17.48 4.57
CA PHE A 454 25.48 18.92 4.43
C PHE A 454 26.24 19.52 5.61
N ARG A 455 25.97 19.07 6.84
CA ARG A 455 26.77 19.47 8.03
C ARG A 455 28.22 19.03 7.92
N ARG A 456 28.51 17.83 7.41
CA ARG A 456 29.87 17.35 7.17
C ARG A 456 30.58 18.20 6.11
N ILE A 457 29.90 18.52 5.02
CA ILE A 457 30.40 19.39 3.96
C ILE A 457 30.74 20.78 4.52
N CYS A 458 29.82 21.39 5.29
CA CYS A 458 30.09 22.70 5.92
C CYS A 458 31.27 22.65 6.90
N ARG A 459 31.40 21.56 7.68
CA ARG A 459 32.58 21.36 8.58
C ARG A 459 33.86 21.24 7.78
N PHE A 460 33.91 20.41 6.74
CA PHE A 460 35.05 20.26 5.84
C PHE A 460 35.49 21.61 5.26
N MET A 461 34.56 22.41 4.75
CA MET A 461 34.84 23.72 4.18
C MET A 461 35.37 24.71 5.23
N LYS A 462 34.85 24.69 6.45
CA LYS A 462 35.32 25.54 7.56
C LYS A 462 36.75 25.17 7.98
N GLU A 463 37.06 23.90 8.08
CA GLU A 463 38.38 23.39 8.46
C GLU A 463 39.43 23.58 7.37
N ASN A 464 39.01 23.59 6.09
CA ASN A 464 39.88 23.66 4.92
C ASN A 464 39.74 24.97 4.13
N ARG A 465 39.66 26.11 4.81
CA ARG A 465 39.46 27.44 4.18
C ARG A 465 40.53 27.77 3.12
N VAL A 466 41.77 27.34 3.29
CA VAL A 466 42.84 27.55 2.31
C VAL A 466 42.57 26.77 1.03
N LEU A 467 42.13 25.51 1.16
CA LEU A 467 41.69 24.69 0.02
C LEU A 467 40.51 25.35 -0.72
N MET A 468 39.55 25.89 0.03
CA MET A 468 38.40 26.59 -0.56
C MET A 468 38.76 27.87 -1.31
N SER A 469 39.93 28.45 -1.06
CA SER A 469 40.40 29.58 -1.88
C SER A 469 40.87 29.16 -3.28
N HIS A 470 41.17 27.88 -3.49
CA HIS A 470 41.54 27.31 -4.78
C HIS A 470 40.34 26.72 -5.55
N LEU A 471 39.21 26.47 -4.83
CA LEU A 471 37.97 25.96 -5.41
C LEU A 471 36.94 27.08 -5.55
N LEU A 472 36.11 27.01 -6.59
CA LEU A 472 34.99 27.95 -6.77
C LEU A 472 33.84 27.62 -5.84
N ASN A 473 33.49 26.34 -5.75
CA ASN A 473 32.38 25.86 -4.91
C ASN A 473 32.47 24.33 -4.70
N VAL A 474 31.65 23.87 -3.77
CA VAL A 474 31.31 22.44 -3.58
C VAL A 474 29.88 22.23 -4.07
N LYS A 475 29.70 21.26 -4.93
CA LYS A 475 28.41 20.88 -5.48
C LYS A 475 27.73 19.85 -4.59
N VAL A 476 26.44 20.02 -4.33
CA VAL A 476 25.65 19.19 -3.41
C VAL A 476 24.33 18.83 -4.05
N ASN A 477 24.03 17.54 -4.12
CA ASN A 477 22.79 17.02 -4.66
C ASN A 477 21.61 17.26 -3.71
N LEU A 478 20.47 17.73 -4.24
CA LEU A 478 19.19 17.84 -3.54
C LEU A 478 18.15 16.88 -4.12
N SER A 479 17.50 16.13 -3.24
CA SER A 479 16.40 15.25 -3.63
C SER A 479 15.09 16.01 -3.84
N SER A 480 14.12 15.36 -4.48
CA SER A 480 12.77 15.90 -4.61
C SER A 480 12.11 16.20 -3.25
N LEU A 481 12.37 15.36 -2.24
CA LEU A 481 11.81 15.53 -0.89
C LEU A 481 12.44 16.72 -0.15
N ASP A 482 13.75 16.93 -0.30
CA ASP A 482 14.41 18.13 0.24
C ASP A 482 13.77 19.42 -0.30
N LEU A 483 13.52 19.47 -1.60
CA LEU A 483 12.91 20.62 -2.29
C LEU A 483 11.42 20.84 -1.95
N MET A 484 10.72 19.80 -1.47
CA MET A 484 9.33 19.91 -1.01
C MET A 484 9.19 20.46 0.41
N ARG A 485 10.28 20.59 1.16
CA ARG A 485 10.25 21.20 2.51
C ARG A 485 9.90 22.68 2.40
N ASN A 486 8.94 23.12 3.22
CA ASN A 486 8.52 24.53 3.27
C ASN A 486 9.64 25.50 3.66
N ASP A 487 10.63 25.03 4.40
CA ASP A 487 11.76 25.80 4.91
C ASP A 487 13.09 25.49 4.21
N CYS A 488 13.09 24.79 3.07
CA CYS A 488 14.28 24.27 2.40
C CYS A 488 15.40 25.32 2.27
N SER A 489 15.15 26.45 1.62
CA SER A 489 16.16 27.50 1.43
C SER A 489 16.66 28.08 2.75
N SER A 490 15.76 28.45 3.67
CA SER A 490 16.13 29.02 4.96
C SER A 490 16.83 28.03 5.88
N HIS A 491 16.57 26.73 5.72
CA HIS A 491 17.21 25.66 6.46
C HIS A 491 18.70 25.53 6.08
N PHE A 492 18.99 25.40 4.79
CA PHE A 492 20.37 25.28 4.33
C PHE A 492 21.17 26.57 4.55
N ILE A 493 20.56 27.74 4.34
CA ILE A 493 21.19 29.03 4.62
C ILE A 493 21.59 29.12 6.10
N ARG A 494 20.69 28.78 7.05
CA ARG A 494 21.03 28.77 8.49
C ARG A 494 22.19 27.82 8.79
N MET A 495 22.22 26.63 8.21
CA MET A 495 23.34 25.72 8.44
C MET A 495 24.66 26.30 7.93
N MET A 496 24.66 26.97 6.77
CA MET A 496 25.86 27.64 6.27
C MET A 496 26.31 28.77 7.20
N ASP A 497 25.38 29.60 7.71
CA ASP A 497 25.67 30.69 8.64
C ASP A 497 26.22 30.16 9.97
N GLU A 498 25.68 29.05 10.52
CA GLU A 498 26.19 28.40 11.73
C GLU A 498 27.65 27.93 11.60
N TYR A 499 28.06 27.49 10.41
CA TYR A 499 29.45 27.12 10.13
C TYR A 499 30.30 28.25 9.56
N GLU A 500 29.74 29.47 9.38
CA GLU A 500 30.41 30.65 8.78
C GLU A 500 30.91 30.35 7.34
N ILE A 501 30.11 29.64 6.54
CA ILE A 501 30.40 29.31 5.16
C ILE A 501 29.84 30.39 4.24
N ARG A 502 30.66 30.87 3.28
CA ARG A 502 30.21 31.83 2.25
C ARG A 502 29.21 31.09 1.33
N HIS A 503 28.04 31.69 1.12
CA HIS A 503 26.95 31.06 0.36
C HIS A 503 27.36 30.74 -1.07
N GLU A 504 28.21 31.54 -1.71
CA GLU A 504 28.75 31.31 -3.05
C GLU A 504 29.68 30.09 -3.16
N TRP A 505 30.13 29.50 -2.04
CA TRP A 505 30.93 28.30 -2.01
C TRP A 505 30.09 27.01 -2.12
N ILE A 506 28.78 27.12 -2.12
CA ILE A 506 27.86 26.01 -2.36
C ILE A 506 27.16 26.20 -3.71
N GLN A 507 27.04 25.10 -4.45
CA GLN A 507 26.17 25.01 -5.62
C GLN A 507 25.29 23.79 -5.45
N PHE A 508 23.96 23.97 -5.43
CA PHE A 508 23.03 22.85 -5.36
C PHE A 508 22.76 22.28 -6.75
N GLU A 509 22.74 20.94 -6.83
CA GLU A 509 22.43 20.19 -8.04
C GLU A 509 21.00 19.64 -7.94
N ILE A 510 20.22 19.81 -9.00
CA ILE A 510 18.82 19.39 -9.12
C ILE A 510 18.71 18.64 -10.44
N THR A 511 18.23 17.40 -10.39
CA THR A 511 18.09 16.57 -11.58
C THR A 511 17.00 17.10 -12.53
N GLU A 512 17.12 16.79 -13.81
CA GLU A 512 16.16 17.17 -14.86
C GLU A 512 14.74 16.75 -14.54
N THR A 513 14.53 15.53 -14.02
CA THR A 513 13.23 14.97 -13.66
C THR A 513 12.57 15.82 -12.57
N VAL A 514 13.29 16.16 -11.52
CA VAL A 514 12.80 16.97 -10.41
C VAL A 514 12.47 18.39 -10.87
N ALA A 515 13.32 19.00 -11.67
CA ALA A 515 13.07 20.33 -12.23
C ALA A 515 11.79 20.37 -13.08
N THR A 516 11.48 19.30 -13.81
CA THR A 516 10.30 19.23 -14.69
C THR A 516 9.00 18.93 -13.91
N GLU A 517 9.03 18.04 -12.93
CA GLU A 517 7.83 17.65 -12.18
C GLU A 517 7.33 18.74 -11.21
N TYR A 518 8.23 19.52 -10.62
CA TYR A 518 7.93 20.45 -9.52
C TYR A 518 8.10 21.94 -9.87
N SER A 519 8.07 22.30 -11.12
CA SER A 519 8.41 23.67 -11.60
C SER A 519 7.67 24.82 -10.91
N ALA A 520 6.45 24.63 -10.40
CA ALA A 520 5.66 25.67 -9.74
C ALA A 520 6.03 25.86 -8.25
N SER A 521 6.26 24.78 -7.50
CA SER A 521 6.65 24.82 -6.09
C SER A 521 8.15 25.08 -5.90
N LEU A 522 8.96 24.67 -6.86
CA LEU A 522 10.40 24.92 -6.90
C LEU A 522 10.73 26.41 -6.97
N GLY A 523 9.88 27.24 -7.57
CA GLY A 523 10.14 28.68 -7.73
C GLY A 523 10.51 29.37 -6.43
N MET A 524 9.75 29.16 -5.36
CA MET A 524 10.03 29.82 -4.05
C MET A 524 11.34 29.35 -3.43
N VAL A 525 11.69 28.08 -3.53
CA VAL A 525 12.95 27.53 -2.99
C VAL A 525 14.13 28.09 -3.79
N VAL A 526 14.03 28.05 -5.11
CA VAL A 526 15.03 28.56 -6.05
C VAL A 526 15.27 30.05 -5.85
N ASP A 527 14.20 30.85 -5.73
CA ASP A 527 14.30 32.31 -5.48
C ASP A 527 14.98 32.57 -4.13
N GLY A 528 14.65 31.82 -3.08
CA GLY A 528 15.27 31.94 -1.76
C GLY A 528 16.77 31.64 -1.77
N LEU A 529 17.19 30.54 -2.43
CA LEU A 529 18.60 30.16 -2.57
C LEU A 529 19.37 31.17 -3.41
N THR A 530 18.81 31.58 -4.55
CA THR A 530 19.45 32.55 -5.45
C THR A 530 19.60 33.93 -4.82
N ALA A 531 18.57 34.42 -4.06
CA ALA A 531 18.64 35.66 -3.32
C ALA A 531 19.74 35.66 -2.26
N ALA A 532 20.07 34.51 -1.69
CA ALA A 532 21.19 34.34 -0.77
C ALA A 532 22.56 34.23 -1.47
N GLY A 533 22.61 34.23 -2.80
CA GLY A 533 23.86 34.13 -3.59
C GLY A 533 24.29 32.68 -3.88
N ILE A 534 23.46 31.68 -3.56
CA ILE A 534 23.71 30.27 -3.84
C ILE A 534 23.37 30.00 -5.31
N ARG A 535 24.27 29.31 -6.02
CA ARG A 535 24.09 28.94 -7.42
C ARG A 535 23.40 27.61 -7.56
N LEU A 536 22.67 27.44 -8.67
CA LEU A 536 22.01 26.19 -9.00
C LEU A 536 22.62 25.55 -10.25
N CYS A 537 22.65 24.24 -10.25
CA CYS A 537 23.11 23.40 -11.35
C CYS A 537 21.98 22.44 -11.76
N LEU A 538 21.74 22.33 -13.05
CA LEU A 538 20.88 21.28 -13.60
C LEU A 538 21.72 20.04 -13.82
N ASP A 539 21.32 18.93 -13.21
CA ASP A 539 22.01 17.65 -13.28
C ASP A 539 21.32 16.65 -14.23
N ASP A 540 22.07 15.66 -14.71
CA ASP A 540 21.61 14.55 -15.56
C ASP A 540 20.93 15.00 -16.87
N PHE A 541 21.30 16.16 -17.45
CA PHE A 541 20.68 16.63 -18.68
C PHE A 541 20.91 15.67 -19.83
N GLY A 542 19.81 15.19 -20.42
CA GLY A 542 19.80 14.24 -21.54
C GLY A 542 19.63 12.78 -21.14
N SER A 543 19.51 12.46 -19.85
CA SER A 543 19.18 11.11 -19.38
C SER A 543 17.67 10.79 -19.49
N GLY A 544 16.80 11.81 -19.63
CA GLY A 544 15.35 11.69 -19.63
C GLY A 544 14.65 12.45 -20.75
N TYR A 545 13.47 12.96 -20.45
CA TYR A 545 12.67 13.78 -21.37
C TYR A 545 12.97 15.26 -21.15
N ALA A 546 14.10 15.72 -21.69
CA ALA A 546 14.56 17.11 -21.57
C ALA A 546 13.49 18.12 -22.00
N ASN A 547 12.97 18.89 -21.03
CA ASN A 547 12.09 20.02 -21.32
C ASN A 547 12.89 21.33 -21.29
N LEU A 548 13.37 21.75 -22.44
CA LEU A 548 14.11 23.01 -22.59
C LEU A 548 13.39 24.24 -21.99
N ASN A 549 12.04 24.23 -21.96
CA ASN A 549 11.29 25.28 -21.31
C ASN A 549 11.53 25.36 -19.80
N THR A 550 11.77 24.22 -19.14
CA THR A 550 12.10 24.17 -17.70
C THR A 550 13.48 24.74 -17.44
N VAL A 551 14.45 24.37 -18.29
CA VAL A 551 15.81 24.93 -18.21
C VAL A 551 15.80 26.45 -18.33
N MET A 552 15.00 26.99 -19.24
CA MET A 552 14.90 28.45 -19.45
C MET A 552 14.16 29.21 -18.33
N ARG A 553 13.29 28.55 -17.58
CA ARG A 553 12.48 29.19 -16.52
C ARG A 553 13.19 29.29 -15.18
N LEU A 554 14.08 28.36 -14.87
CA LEU A 554 14.80 28.32 -13.61
C LEU A 554 16.18 28.96 -13.77
N PRO A 555 16.68 29.71 -12.77
CA PRO A 555 17.94 30.44 -12.86
C PRO A 555 19.16 29.53 -12.64
N PHE A 556 19.27 28.48 -13.43
CA PHE A 556 20.47 27.65 -13.44
C PHE A 556 21.66 28.45 -13.94
N SER A 557 22.82 28.27 -13.33
CA SER A 557 24.08 28.83 -13.78
C SER A 557 24.94 27.80 -14.54
N THR A 558 24.70 26.53 -14.28
CA THR A 558 25.50 25.41 -14.78
C THR A 558 24.57 24.28 -15.26
N ILE A 559 24.96 23.59 -16.31
CA ILE A 559 24.29 22.41 -16.83
C ILE A 559 25.31 21.27 -16.91
N LYS A 560 24.99 20.12 -16.27
CA LYS A 560 25.79 18.89 -16.37
C LYS A 560 25.17 18.02 -17.45
N LEU A 561 25.98 17.68 -18.45
CA LEU A 561 25.60 16.78 -19.54
C LEU A 561 25.87 15.35 -19.12
N ASP A 562 24.80 14.55 -19.06
CA ASP A 562 24.87 13.17 -18.63
C ASP A 562 25.77 12.30 -19.52
N ARG A 563 26.39 11.30 -18.93
CA ARG A 563 27.26 10.33 -19.61
C ARG A 563 26.61 9.67 -20.82
N SER A 564 25.30 9.47 -20.83
CA SER A 564 24.58 8.83 -21.97
C SER A 564 24.74 9.61 -23.28
N LEU A 565 24.94 10.93 -23.18
CA LEU A 565 25.21 11.78 -24.35
C LEU A 565 26.63 11.60 -24.91
N LEU A 566 27.58 11.14 -24.07
CA LEU A 566 28.96 10.83 -24.51
C LEU A 566 29.08 9.46 -25.18
N PHE A 567 28.08 8.61 -25.04
CA PHE A 567 28.18 7.25 -25.56
C PHE A 567 28.50 7.25 -27.07
N ASP A 568 29.66 6.69 -27.41
CA ASP A 568 30.13 6.48 -28.78
C ASP A 568 30.36 7.76 -29.63
N ILE A 569 30.55 8.93 -28.97
CA ILE A 569 30.76 10.20 -29.69
C ILE A 569 32.03 10.22 -30.54
N CYS A 570 33.02 9.40 -30.22
CA CYS A 570 34.28 9.32 -31.00
C CYS A 570 34.12 8.55 -32.31
N ASN A 571 33.09 7.69 -32.43
CA ASN A 571 32.91 6.81 -33.58
C ASN A 571 31.60 7.09 -34.36
N ASP A 572 30.61 7.74 -33.75
CA ASP A 572 29.33 8.09 -34.39
C ASP A 572 29.23 9.59 -34.66
N GLU A 573 29.37 9.96 -35.93
CA GLU A 573 29.32 11.36 -36.36
C GLU A 573 28.02 12.08 -36.03
N LYS A 574 26.86 11.38 -36.05
CA LYS A 574 25.58 11.99 -35.69
C LYS A 574 25.51 12.32 -34.22
N ARG A 575 26.00 11.41 -33.37
CA ARG A 575 26.10 11.65 -31.93
C ARG A 575 27.05 12.79 -31.61
N ALA A 576 28.22 12.83 -32.26
CA ALA A 576 29.16 13.90 -32.14
C ALA A 576 28.57 15.26 -32.53
N GLN A 577 27.86 15.37 -33.66
CA GLN A 577 27.20 16.57 -34.12
C GLN A 577 26.08 17.01 -33.18
N PHE A 578 25.31 16.05 -32.66
CA PHE A 578 24.25 16.33 -31.67
C PHE A 578 24.86 16.91 -30.39
N TYR A 579 25.85 16.23 -29.80
CA TYR A 579 26.53 16.69 -28.59
C TYR A 579 27.12 18.09 -28.77
N GLN A 580 27.84 18.32 -29.87
CA GLN A 580 28.41 19.63 -30.19
C GLN A 580 27.32 20.70 -30.28
N SER A 581 26.18 20.42 -30.92
CA SER A 581 25.07 21.35 -31.05
C SER A 581 24.46 21.72 -29.71
N VAL A 582 24.33 20.76 -28.77
CA VAL A 582 23.86 20.98 -27.39
C VAL A 582 24.84 21.92 -26.67
N VAL A 583 26.15 21.64 -26.72
CA VAL A 583 27.19 22.48 -26.10
C VAL A 583 27.14 23.91 -26.65
N GLU A 584 27.09 24.08 -27.96
CA GLU A 584 27.02 25.40 -28.58
C GLU A 584 25.76 26.17 -28.19
N THR A 585 24.63 25.49 -28.08
CA THR A 585 23.36 26.10 -27.70
C THR A 585 23.41 26.64 -26.27
N PHE A 586 23.85 25.84 -25.32
CA PHE A 586 23.92 26.28 -23.92
C PHE A 586 24.98 27.35 -23.68
N ARG A 587 26.11 27.30 -24.40
CA ARG A 587 27.11 28.38 -24.34
C ARG A 587 26.57 29.72 -24.86
N LYS A 588 25.81 29.72 -25.95
CA LYS A 588 25.14 30.93 -26.47
C LYS A 588 24.12 31.49 -25.49
N MET A 589 23.60 30.67 -24.61
CA MET A 589 22.68 31.07 -23.53
C MET A 589 23.39 31.44 -22.23
N ASN A 590 24.75 31.50 -22.23
CA ASN A 590 25.61 31.85 -21.10
C ASN A 590 25.54 30.85 -19.92
N TYR A 591 25.25 29.57 -20.17
CA TYR A 591 25.41 28.53 -19.16
C TYR A 591 26.86 28.01 -19.13
N HIS A 592 27.34 27.68 -17.93
CA HIS A 592 28.53 26.86 -17.77
C HIS A 592 28.19 25.40 -18.01
N ILE A 593 29.03 24.70 -18.75
CA ILE A 593 28.77 23.32 -19.15
C ILE A 593 29.76 22.40 -18.47
N VAL A 594 29.25 21.38 -17.80
CA VAL A 594 30.02 20.26 -17.27
C VAL A 594 29.70 19.02 -18.10
N SER A 595 30.69 18.30 -18.57
CA SER A 595 30.55 16.99 -19.18
C SER A 595 30.85 15.91 -18.15
N GLU A 596 29.95 14.97 -17.96
CA GLU A 596 30.10 13.90 -16.99
C GLU A 596 30.56 12.58 -17.63
N GLY A 597 31.14 11.71 -16.79
CA GLY A 597 31.47 10.35 -17.16
C GLY A 597 32.58 10.22 -18.22
N VAL A 598 33.45 11.22 -18.38
CA VAL A 598 34.60 11.16 -19.30
C VAL A 598 35.61 10.15 -18.78
N GLU A 599 35.91 9.13 -19.58
CA GLU A 599 36.84 8.04 -19.23
C GLU A 599 38.08 7.97 -20.08
N THR A 600 38.07 8.56 -21.29
CA THR A 600 39.17 8.48 -22.23
C THR A 600 39.78 9.85 -22.59
N ARG A 601 41.02 9.83 -23.04
CA ARG A 601 41.70 11.02 -23.51
C ARG A 601 41.05 11.58 -24.78
N GLU A 602 40.64 10.71 -25.66
CA GLU A 602 39.99 11.04 -26.93
C GLU A 602 38.69 11.81 -26.70
N GLU A 603 37.85 11.35 -25.76
CA GLU A 603 36.64 12.05 -25.36
C GLU A 603 36.98 13.43 -24.81
N MET A 604 37.92 13.51 -23.86
CA MET A 604 38.36 14.76 -23.24
C MET A 604 38.84 15.79 -24.27
N GLU A 605 39.70 15.38 -25.21
CA GLU A 605 40.22 16.25 -26.26
C GLU A 605 39.13 16.72 -27.23
N LEU A 606 38.15 15.86 -27.51
CA LEU A 606 37.06 16.16 -28.43
C LEU A 606 36.09 17.19 -27.83
N ILE A 607 35.59 16.95 -26.60
CA ILE A 607 34.63 17.86 -25.93
C ILE A 607 35.29 19.19 -25.55
N SER A 608 36.59 19.19 -25.21
CA SER A 608 37.33 20.43 -24.94
C SER A 608 37.41 21.32 -26.20
N ARG A 609 37.59 20.73 -27.38
CA ARG A 609 37.54 21.48 -28.64
C ARG A 609 36.17 22.07 -28.96
N TRP A 610 35.08 21.42 -28.53
CA TRP A 610 33.72 21.94 -28.68
C TRP A 610 33.37 23.02 -27.65
N GLY A 611 34.26 23.25 -26.66
CA GLY A 611 34.13 24.35 -25.70
C GLY A 611 33.34 24.01 -24.45
N VAL A 612 33.37 22.75 -24.03
CA VAL A 612 32.92 22.35 -22.69
C VAL A 612 33.81 23.05 -21.65
N ASP A 613 33.21 23.70 -20.64
CA ASP A 613 33.97 24.49 -19.66
C ASP A 613 34.63 23.63 -18.58
N MET A 614 33.95 22.56 -18.16
CA MET A 614 34.38 21.69 -17.08
C MET A 614 34.13 20.22 -17.42
N ILE A 615 34.96 19.35 -16.89
CA ILE A 615 34.93 17.91 -17.16
C ILE A 615 34.98 17.15 -15.83
N GLN A 616 34.07 16.22 -15.66
CA GLN A 616 34.03 15.28 -14.55
C GLN A 616 34.08 13.85 -15.08
N GLY A 617 34.98 13.02 -14.56
CA GLY A 617 35.06 11.63 -14.98
C GLY A 617 36.32 10.92 -14.50
N TYR A 618 36.32 9.60 -14.67
CA TYR A 618 37.40 8.74 -14.19
C TYR A 618 38.71 8.93 -14.95
N TYR A 619 38.67 9.61 -16.08
CA TYR A 619 39.89 10.04 -16.76
C TYR A 619 40.74 10.96 -15.87
N PHE A 620 40.11 11.85 -15.08
CA PHE A 620 40.82 12.76 -14.18
C PHE A 620 40.91 12.20 -12.76
N SER A 621 39.77 11.86 -12.15
CA SER A 621 39.73 11.33 -10.79
C SER A 621 38.44 10.58 -10.53
N LYS A 622 38.53 9.52 -9.73
CA LYS A 622 37.37 8.94 -9.04
C LYS A 622 36.99 9.79 -7.83
N PRO A 623 35.81 9.63 -7.25
CA PRO A 623 35.48 10.21 -5.95
C PRO A 623 36.52 9.84 -4.89
N LEU A 624 37.03 10.82 -4.16
CA LEU A 624 38.10 10.70 -3.18
C LEU A 624 37.59 10.98 -1.77
N PRO A 625 38.10 10.31 -0.74
CA PRO A 625 37.91 10.72 0.64
C PRO A 625 38.62 12.07 0.87
N GLU A 626 38.24 12.78 1.94
CA GLU A 626 38.68 14.14 2.27
C GLU A 626 40.20 14.31 2.23
N GLU A 627 40.96 13.44 2.89
CA GLU A 627 42.42 13.52 2.95
C GLU A 627 43.08 13.39 1.58
N ALA A 628 42.54 12.53 0.72
CA ALA A 628 43.08 12.31 -0.62
C ALA A 628 42.76 13.52 -1.55
N LEU A 629 41.59 14.15 -1.39
CA LEU A 629 41.24 15.38 -2.10
C LEU A 629 42.21 16.50 -1.71
N ILE A 630 42.44 16.73 -0.42
CA ILE A 630 43.36 17.77 0.08
C ILE A 630 44.74 17.56 -0.54
N SER A 631 45.27 16.33 -0.50
CA SER A 631 46.58 16.01 -1.07
C SER A 631 46.65 16.25 -2.59
N LEU A 632 45.59 15.92 -3.32
CA LEU A 632 45.52 16.13 -4.77
C LEU A 632 45.61 17.62 -5.13
N ILE A 633 44.78 18.47 -4.50
CA ILE A 633 44.74 19.91 -4.80
C ILE A 633 46.02 20.59 -4.37
N GLN A 634 46.63 20.21 -3.25
CA GLN A 634 47.93 20.74 -2.81
C GLN A 634 49.05 20.42 -3.77
N THR A 635 49.10 19.17 -4.28
CA THR A 635 50.11 18.73 -5.28
C THR A 635 49.97 19.51 -6.59
N GLU A 636 48.73 19.73 -7.05
CA GLU A 636 48.44 20.50 -8.26
C GLU A 636 48.87 21.97 -8.09
N THR A 637 48.59 22.57 -6.93
CA THR A 637 48.96 23.96 -6.65
C THR A 637 50.48 24.15 -6.57
N MET A 638 51.22 23.20 -5.96
CA MET A 638 52.69 23.23 -5.93
C MET A 638 53.30 23.07 -7.31
N SER A 639 52.73 22.22 -8.15
CA SER A 639 53.20 22.01 -9.53
C SER A 639 53.00 23.25 -10.41
N ALA A 640 51.88 23.97 -10.20
CA ALA A 640 51.61 25.21 -10.93
C ALA A 640 52.58 26.32 -10.54
N SER A 641 52.89 26.50 -9.24
CA SER A 641 53.82 27.52 -8.75
C SER A 641 55.28 27.28 -9.23
N VAL A 642 55.72 26.00 -9.31
CA VAL A 642 57.04 25.68 -9.85
C VAL A 642 57.16 25.98 -11.35
N ASN A 643 56.08 25.75 -12.12
CA ASN A 643 56.06 26.08 -13.55
C ASN A 643 56.02 27.59 -13.83
N GLU A 644 55.33 28.39 -12.98
CA GLU A 644 55.33 29.84 -13.06
C GLU A 644 56.72 30.43 -12.74
N GLU A 645 57.40 29.95 -11.70
CA GLU A 645 58.75 30.37 -11.38
C GLU A 645 59.78 30.00 -12.46
N GLN A 646 59.58 28.90 -13.18
CA GLN A 646 60.42 28.50 -14.30
C GLN A 646 60.15 29.32 -15.58
N SER A 647 58.89 29.74 -15.80
CA SER A 647 58.51 30.61 -16.92
C SER A 647 58.90 32.07 -16.75
N GLU A 648 58.97 32.56 -15.50
CA GLU A 648 59.49 33.93 -15.18
C GLU A 648 61.02 33.99 -15.25
N LYS A 649 61.73 32.86 -15.18
CA LYS A 649 63.19 32.78 -15.26
C LYS A 649 63.72 32.44 -16.66
N ALA A 650 62.84 32.15 -17.62
CA ALA A 650 63.16 31.91 -19.03
C ALA A 650 62.81 33.14 -19.90
#